data_7f3292ed89afe09a5d9c0d5206019b38
#
_entry.id   7f3292ed89afe09a5d9c0d5206019b38
#
_cell.length_a   1.000
_cell.length_b   1.000
_cell.length_c   1.000
_cell.angle_alpha   90.00
_cell.angle_beta   90.00
_cell.angle_gamma   90.00
#
_symmetry.space_group_name_H-M   'P 1'
#
loop_
_entity.id
_entity.type
_entity.pdbx_description
1 polymer ?
#
loop_
_entity_poly.entity_id
_entity_poly.type
_entity_poly.pdbx_seq_one_letter_code
_entity_poly.pdbx_strand_id
1 'polypeptide(L)'
;MKSRIFLATSILLLTLSVKVFACGPWYYDPQTYLMFRPYSLSSGEWEYNPGAKENCLLWQKQCKTTASTDEIYQIVYKTPLEELKGLLNHSFKGRKLSKTNSFARALWNDREAAEMLVLAKECELARSDLNSPWYYPASKDERPFGLDRIANKAGEYEGDRFQNRYALQKIRALFSLKDFDECINYWNDVSASMNNDVIKKMAERYVAGAYFRIGEIETAKDYYLRLGDVEELYFCFRNGQTPWEEVLYQYAPDCKELREWISTQIKYEEFLFYDTYDDYWKEGTVPEEDAAKCDELARFCARVAGEGRVKDPDFWYYSQAYLMLVTGKPGEASSLLSKASRSNGTQEMKDNIRVFKLYLDSVLKPWSRSYESEMIDGLKWLDGMIVSHLDEARRETIEGGVYKMGINLSYYYWNDMMRKIVLSSIVPKLLMNHRETSAIRFANMADNRLLNLVGKSRVWYLDKDSKEWVEEDLTMSQVRTGNLFNEHDYSNALFELIDTLDVVHLESYVASLGKAGSNAESFLDERGYTDKAFFQEVIGTKHIREMHYKDAVKWLSLLPKGFQTRLNTYKHGYLDLDPFVQSKQNLKNNTDYKLSFARKMADLELAIAKEKDASEKARMTALYATGMRNSVSMCWGMSFYRKSVADIDTEYFGPTYFSRKQDVALTKSEILFQQAISTCPDRETAASILYTLGNMKTVANNYPETKSASIIKGECDKLVDYHLERRTHYIESYAKGPYEFEQKAATTIR
;
A
#
# COMPACT_ATOMS: atom_id res chain seq x y z
N MET A 1 21.40 -21.60 -11.35
CA MET A 1 21.72 -20.33 -10.69
C MET A 1 20.66 -19.28 -10.93
N LYS A 2 20.11 -19.12 -12.14
CA LYS A 2 19.00 -18.20 -12.46
C LYS A 2 17.69 -18.53 -11.70
N SER A 3 17.32 -19.82 -11.54
CA SER A 3 16.06 -20.20 -10.84
C SER A 3 16.10 -20.00 -9.31
N ARG A 4 17.27 -20.07 -8.67
CA ARG A 4 17.43 -19.77 -7.23
C ARG A 4 17.31 -18.27 -6.93
N ILE A 5 17.75 -17.45 -7.88
CA ILE A 5 17.54 -16.01 -7.82
C ILE A 5 16.05 -15.71 -8.00
N PHE A 6 15.36 -16.43 -8.87
CA PHE A 6 13.93 -16.24 -9.16
C PHE A 6 13.04 -16.60 -7.97
N LEU A 7 13.27 -17.73 -7.29
CA LEU A 7 12.53 -18.12 -6.10
C LEU A 7 12.80 -17.17 -4.92
N ALA A 8 14.07 -16.77 -4.72
CA ALA A 8 14.43 -15.79 -3.70
C ALA A 8 13.87 -14.40 -4.00
N THR A 9 13.78 -14.01 -5.28
CA THR A 9 13.19 -12.74 -5.70
C THR A 9 11.67 -12.77 -5.57
N SER A 10 11.01 -13.89 -5.88
CA SER A 10 9.56 -14.06 -5.70
C SER A 10 9.16 -14.07 -4.22
N ILE A 11 9.93 -14.72 -3.36
CA ILE A 11 9.73 -14.68 -1.90
C ILE A 11 10.02 -13.28 -1.36
N LEU A 12 11.03 -12.58 -1.86
CA LEU A 12 11.35 -11.20 -1.50
C LEU A 12 10.24 -10.22 -1.96
N LEU A 13 9.66 -10.43 -3.14
CA LEU A 13 8.53 -9.63 -3.65
C LEU A 13 7.22 -9.90 -2.89
N LEU A 14 6.98 -11.14 -2.43
CA LEU A 14 5.83 -11.47 -1.56
C LEU A 14 5.97 -10.89 -0.14
N THR A 15 7.21 -10.72 0.36
CA THR A 15 7.46 -10.04 1.64
C THR A 15 7.53 -8.51 1.50
N LEU A 16 7.76 -7.98 0.29
CA LEU A 16 7.79 -6.54 0.02
C LEU A 16 6.40 -5.91 -0.14
N SER A 17 5.34 -6.70 -0.28
CA SER A 17 3.97 -6.18 -0.25
C SER A 17 3.51 -5.71 1.14
N VAL A 18 4.34 -5.91 2.18
CA VAL A 18 4.08 -5.43 3.54
C VAL A 18 5.29 -4.60 3.99
N LYS A 19 5.17 -3.28 3.89
CA LYS A 19 6.08 -2.24 4.39
C LYS A 19 7.32 -1.94 3.54
N VAL A 20 7.13 -1.20 2.47
CA VAL A 20 8.14 -0.23 2.04
C VAL A 20 7.59 1.18 2.25
N PHE A 21 7.58 1.64 3.49
CA PHE A 21 7.47 3.05 3.82
C PHE A 21 8.89 3.63 3.97
N ALA A 22 9.66 3.67 2.90
CA ALA A 22 11.02 4.18 2.99
C ALA A 22 11.30 5.42 2.14
N CYS A 23 10.45 5.81 1.17
CA CYS A 23 10.75 6.94 0.30
C CYS A 23 9.48 7.68 -0.15
N GLY A 24 8.77 8.35 0.76
CA GLY A 24 7.65 9.21 0.44
C GLY A 24 6.32 8.48 0.19
N PRO A 25 5.19 9.19 0.15
CA PRO A 25 3.91 8.59 -0.13
C PRO A 25 3.84 8.15 -1.59
N TRP A 26 3.73 6.86 -1.82
CA TRP A 26 3.43 6.30 -3.12
C TRP A 26 1.92 6.36 -3.33
N TYR A 27 1.51 7.15 -4.31
CA TYR A 27 0.11 7.16 -4.75
C TYR A 27 -0.03 6.11 -5.83
N TYR A 28 -0.75 5.05 -5.49
CA TYR A 28 -1.09 4.04 -6.48
C TYR A 28 -2.21 4.58 -7.37
N ASP A 29 -1.93 4.63 -8.67
CA ASP A 29 -2.98 4.76 -9.65
C ASP A 29 -3.98 3.60 -9.45
N PRO A 30 -5.29 3.87 -9.24
CA PRO A 30 -6.27 2.80 -9.08
C PRO A 30 -6.32 1.80 -10.25
N GLN A 31 -5.83 2.15 -11.43
CA GLN A 31 -5.68 1.20 -12.55
C GLN A 31 -4.66 0.12 -12.23
N THR A 32 -3.62 0.44 -11.47
CA THR A 32 -2.51 -0.48 -11.15
C THR A 32 -2.79 -1.39 -9.96
N TYR A 33 -3.96 -1.28 -9.30
CA TYR A 33 -4.32 -2.17 -8.21
C TYR A 33 -4.44 -3.61 -8.71
N LEU A 34 -3.61 -4.48 -8.14
CA LEU A 34 -3.54 -5.88 -8.49
C LEU A 34 -4.83 -6.60 -8.07
N MET A 35 -5.54 -7.15 -9.06
CA MET A 35 -6.84 -7.78 -8.84
C MET A 35 -6.74 -9.29 -8.71
N PHE A 36 -5.69 -9.91 -9.25
CA PHE A 36 -5.55 -11.36 -9.23
C PHE A 36 -5.23 -11.87 -7.82
N ARG A 37 -6.23 -12.32 -7.11
CA ARG A 37 -6.09 -12.83 -5.74
C ARG A 37 -7.03 -14.01 -5.49
N PRO A 38 -6.68 -15.19 -6.02
CA PRO A 38 -7.56 -16.36 -5.92
C PRO A 38 -7.63 -17.01 -4.53
N TYR A 39 -6.78 -16.59 -3.58
CA TYR A 39 -6.70 -17.16 -2.24
C TYR A 39 -6.57 -16.10 -1.16
N SER A 40 -7.06 -16.44 0.04
CA SER A 40 -6.87 -15.64 1.25
C SER A 40 -5.38 -15.45 1.56
N LEU A 41 -5.01 -14.26 2.05
CA LEU A 41 -3.66 -13.98 2.58
C LEU A 41 -3.52 -14.42 4.04
N SER A 42 -4.55 -15.00 4.64
CA SER A 42 -4.45 -15.54 5.98
C SER A 42 -3.76 -16.90 5.95
N SER A 43 -2.43 -16.88 5.87
CA SER A 43 -1.65 -18.03 6.28
C SER A 43 -1.65 -18.07 7.81
N GLY A 44 -2.45 -18.94 8.41
CA GLY A 44 -2.34 -19.22 9.83
C GLY A 44 -0.95 -19.76 10.16
N GLU A 45 -0.50 -19.61 11.41
CA GLU A 45 0.80 -20.14 11.88
C GLU A 45 0.97 -21.65 11.57
N TRP A 46 -0.14 -22.36 11.41
CA TRP A 46 -0.20 -23.77 11.06
C TRP A 46 0.15 -24.09 9.60
N GLU A 47 -0.02 -23.15 8.66
CA GLU A 47 0.34 -23.32 7.24
C GLU A 47 1.85 -23.32 7.02
N TYR A 48 2.61 -22.60 7.88
CA TYR A 48 4.07 -22.60 7.84
C TYR A 48 4.71 -23.86 8.46
N ASN A 49 3.93 -24.69 9.12
CA ASN A 49 4.42 -25.91 9.77
C ASN A 49 3.44 -27.07 9.56
N PRO A 50 3.41 -27.64 8.34
CA PRO A 50 2.50 -28.75 8.00
C PRO A 50 2.65 -29.92 8.99
N GLY A 51 1.53 -30.45 9.48
CA GLY A 51 1.50 -31.53 10.46
C GLY A 51 1.76 -31.14 11.91
N ALA A 52 2.02 -29.86 12.19
CA ALA A 52 2.23 -29.41 13.57
C ALA A 52 0.98 -29.56 14.44
N LYS A 53 -0.19 -29.28 13.88
CA LYS A 53 -1.48 -29.45 14.59
C LYS A 53 -1.72 -30.91 14.97
N GLU A 54 -1.54 -31.81 14.03
CA GLU A 54 -1.67 -33.26 14.23
C GLU A 54 -0.67 -33.75 15.27
N ASN A 55 0.55 -33.24 15.22
CA ASN A 55 1.57 -33.55 16.23
C ASN A 55 1.20 -33.03 17.63
N CYS A 56 0.62 -31.83 17.73
CA CYS A 56 0.09 -31.31 18.99
C CYS A 56 -1.06 -32.17 19.54
N LEU A 57 -2.00 -32.58 18.71
CA LEU A 57 -3.08 -33.50 19.09
C LEU A 57 -2.52 -34.85 19.54
N LEU A 58 -1.46 -35.35 18.89
CA LEU A 58 -0.80 -36.56 19.32
C LEU A 58 -0.12 -36.41 20.68
N TRP A 59 0.58 -35.30 20.94
CA TRP A 59 1.13 -34.98 22.25
C TRP A 59 0.05 -34.91 23.33
N GLN A 60 -1.08 -34.25 23.03
CA GLN A 60 -2.24 -34.18 23.92
C GLN A 60 -2.72 -35.57 24.35
N LYS A 61 -2.88 -36.49 23.36
CA LYS A 61 -3.28 -37.88 23.60
C LYS A 61 -2.26 -38.66 24.37
N GLN A 62 -0.98 -38.58 24.00
CA GLN A 62 0.10 -39.34 24.65
C GLN A 62 0.36 -38.89 26.08
N CYS A 63 0.29 -37.60 26.38
CA CYS A 63 0.43 -37.06 27.73
C CYS A 63 -0.88 -37.05 28.54
N LYS A 64 -2.00 -37.49 27.94
CA LYS A 64 -3.33 -37.50 28.60
C LYS A 64 -3.67 -36.14 29.24
N THR A 65 -3.40 -35.05 28.51
CA THR A 65 -3.59 -33.70 29.00
C THR A 65 -4.79 -33.02 28.34
N THR A 66 -5.39 -32.04 29.02
CA THR A 66 -6.46 -31.16 28.48
C THR A 66 -5.91 -29.83 27.96
N ALA A 67 -4.58 -29.69 27.89
CA ALA A 67 -3.96 -28.51 27.31
C ALA A 67 -4.43 -28.27 25.88
N SER A 68 -4.65 -27.02 25.50
CA SER A 68 -5.03 -26.65 24.13
C SER A 68 -3.89 -26.94 23.16
N THR A 69 -4.22 -27.08 21.86
CA THR A 69 -3.21 -27.22 20.80
C THR A 69 -2.23 -26.05 20.78
N ASP A 70 -2.68 -24.85 21.08
CA ASP A 70 -1.84 -23.64 21.12
C ASP A 70 -0.84 -23.70 22.29
N GLU A 71 -1.29 -24.10 23.48
CA GLU A 71 -0.39 -24.31 24.63
C GLU A 71 0.67 -25.36 24.35
N ILE A 72 0.29 -26.46 23.67
CA ILE A 72 1.21 -27.52 23.26
C ILE A 72 2.18 -27.01 22.20
N TYR A 73 1.68 -26.26 21.21
CA TYR A 73 2.51 -25.66 20.16
C TYR A 73 3.58 -24.74 20.73
N GLN A 74 3.21 -23.86 21.66
CA GLN A 74 4.18 -22.99 22.34
C GLN A 74 5.30 -23.78 23.03
N ILE A 75 4.97 -24.88 23.69
CA ILE A 75 5.98 -25.70 24.39
C ILE A 75 6.83 -26.48 23.40
N VAL A 76 6.23 -27.17 22.44
CA VAL A 76 6.93 -28.05 21.50
C VAL A 76 7.82 -27.30 20.53
N TYR A 77 7.30 -26.18 19.96
CA TYR A 77 7.97 -25.50 18.84
C TYR A 77 8.66 -24.20 19.24
N LYS A 78 8.14 -23.46 20.21
CA LYS A 78 8.63 -22.11 20.53
C LYS A 78 9.49 -22.03 21.79
N THR A 79 9.40 -23.02 22.69
CA THR A 79 10.13 -22.95 23.96
C THR A 79 11.62 -23.28 23.79
N PRO A 80 12.53 -22.47 24.33
CA PRO A 80 13.98 -22.74 24.29
C PRO A 80 14.36 -24.00 25.04
N LEU A 81 15.43 -24.67 24.57
CA LEU A 81 15.94 -25.93 25.17
C LEU A 81 16.22 -25.82 26.69
N GLU A 82 16.79 -24.70 27.12
CA GLU A 82 17.11 -24.48 28.53
C GLU A 82 15.88 -24.45 29.45
N GLU A 83 14.76 -23.98 28.95
CA GLU A 83 13.50 -23.99 29.70
C GLU A 83 12.88 -25.38 29.70
N LEU A 84 12.97 -26.14 28.60
CA LEU A 84 12.56 -27.55 28.55
C LEU A 84 13.40 -28.44 29.49
N LYS A 85 14.72 -28.24 29.49
CA LYS A 85 15.60 -28.88 30.51
C LYS A 85 15.22 -28.48 31.92
N GLY A 86 14.74 -27.26 32.09
CA GLY A 86 14.20 -26.78 33.36
C GLY A 86 12.97 -27.54 33.82
N LEU A 87 12.08 -27.97 32.90
CA LEU A 87 10.95 -28.84 33.23
C LEU A 87 11.44 -30.23 33.69
N LEU A 88 12.38 -30.80 32.93
CA LEU A 88 12.94 -32.14 33.22
C LEU A 88 13.70 -32.19 34.57
N ASN A 89 14.48 -31.16 34.85
CA ASN A 89 15.37 -31.09 36.04
C ASN A 89 14.73 -30.39 37.25
N HIS A 90 13.45 -30.07 37.18
CA HIS A 90 12.69 -29.37 38.22
C HIS A 90 13.33 -28.04 38.67
N SER A 91 13.91 -27.28 37.73
CA SER A 91 14.55 -26.01 38.01
C SER A 91 13.54 -24.86 38.20
N PHE A 92 14.03 -23.70 38.68
CA PHE A 92 13.20 -22.50 38.83
C PHE A 92 12.54 -22.07 37.53
N LYS A 93 13.24 -22.11 36.37
CA LYS A 93 12.69 -21.79 35.05
C LYS A 93 11.56 -22.73 34.67
N GLY A 94 11.75 -24.02 34.80
CA GLY A 94 10.72 -25.03 34.52
C GLY A 94 9.49 -24.89 35.43
N ARG A 95 9.71 -24.57 36.73
CA ARG A 95 8.62 -24.31 37.67
C ARG A 95 7.79 -23.07 37.28
N LYS A 96 8.45 -22.04 36.78
CA LYS A 96 7.74 -20.85 36.27
C LYS A 96 6.88 -21.22 35.06
N LEU A 97 7.43 -21.93 34.08
CA LEU A 97 6.76 -22.37 32.88
C LEU A 97 5.56 -23.27 33.19
N SER A 98 5.71 -24.24 34.12
CA SER A 98 4.62 -25.16 34.52
C SER A 98 3.44 -24.47 35.23
N LYS A 99 3.64 -23.25 35.75
CA LYS A 99 2.55 -22.43 36.32
C LYS A 99 1.73 -21.68 35.29
N THR A 100 2.34 -21.33 34.14
CA THR A 100 1.74 -20.48 33.13
C THR A 100 1.17 -21.24 31.94
N ASN A 101 1.57 -22.49 31.70
CA ASN A 101 1.16 -23.31 30.60
C ASN A 101 0.73 -24.70 31.09
N SER A 102 -0.44 -25.17 30.69
CA SER A 102 -1.03 -26.43 31.16
C SER A 102 -0.29 -27.67 30.62
N PHE A 103 0.25 -27.61 29.40
CA PHE A 103 1.08 -28.68 28.85
C PHE A 103 2.45 -28.74 29.52
N ALA A 104 3.07 -27.61 29.80
CA ALA A 104 4.31 -27.58 30.60
C ALA A 104 4.09 -28.18 32.00
N ARG A 105 2.91 -27.99 32.61
CA ARG A 105 2.52 -28.62 33.88
C ARG A 105 2.39 -30.13 33.74
N ALA A 106 1.84 -30.63 32.63
CA ALA A 106 1.80 -32.06 32.36
C ALA A 106 3.22 -32.66 32.27
N LEU A 107 4.11 -32.00 31.50
CA LEU A 107 5.51 -32.41 31.36
C LEU A 107 6.30 -32.34 32.66
N TRP A 108 6.02 -31.39 33.54
CA TRP A 108 6.62 -31.28 34.86
C TRP A 108 6.41 -32.54 35.71
N ASN A 109 5.25 -33.20 35.55
CA ASN A 109 4.88 -34.41 36.25
C ASN A 109 5.12 -35.70 35.44
N ASP A 110 5.63 -35.59 34.22
CA ASP A 110 5.82 -36.70 33.30
C ASP A 110 7.26 -36.66 32.74
N ARG A 111 8.15 -37.29 33.48
CA ARG A 111 9.57 -37.30 33.16
C ARG A 111 9.87 -37.91 31.80
N GLU A 112 9.21 -39.00 31.44
CA GLU A 112 9.40 -39.69 30.16
C GLU A 112 9.04 -38.78 28.97
N ALA A 113 7.89 -38.06 29.05
CA ALA A 113 7.49 -37.10 28.04
C ALA A 113 8.45 -35.91 27.97
N ALA A 114 8.93 -35.41 29.12
CA ALA A 114 9.91 -34.33 29.17
C ALA A 114 11.26 -34.72 28.55
N GLU A 115 11.75 -35.94 28.85
CA GLU A 115 12.99 -36.48 28.26
C GLU A 115 12.87 -36.62 26.74
N MET A 116 11.75 -37.12 26.23
CA MET A 116 11.48 -37.23 24.80
C MET A 116 11.49 -35.86 24.13
N LEU A 117 10.82 -34.87 24.73
CA LEU A 117 10.75 -33.53 24.14
C LEU A 117 12.11 -32.83 24.16
N VAL A 118 12.87 -32.96 25.24
CA VAL A 118 14.24 -32.43 25.33
C VAL A 118 15.13 -33.07 24.27
N LEU A 119 15.06 -34.38 24.07
CA LEU A 119 15.83 -35.05 23.01
C LEU A 119 15.46 -34.57 21.62
N ALA A 120 14.16 -34.37 21.35
CA ALA A 120 13.68 -33.86 20.07
C ALA A 120 14.19 -32.43 19.81
N LYS A 121 14.22 -31.58 20.85
CA LYS A 121 14.75 -30.22 20.75
C LYS A 121 16.27 -30.18 20.62
N GLU A 122 16.99 -31.06 21.32
CA GLU A 122 18.44 -31.23 21.12
C GLU A 122 18.77 -31.65 19.67
N CYS A 123 17.98 -32.56 19.09
CA CYS A 123 18.13 -32.97 17.68
C CYS A 123 17.84 -31.82 16.71
N GLU A 124 16.82 -31.02 16.98
CA GLU A 124 16.49 -29.83 16.19
C GLU A 124 17.64 -28.81 16.16
N LEU A 125 18.19 -28.47 17.34
CA LEU A 125 19.27 -27.50 17.47
C LEU A 125 20.58 -28.00 16.87
N ALA A 126 20.97 -29.26 17.10
CA ALA A 126 22.17 -29.83 16.50
C ALA A 126 22.14 -29.80 14.96
N ARG A 127 20.95 -29.75 14.34
CA ARG A 127 20.77 -29.60 12.91
C ARG A 127 20.78 -28.14 12.46
N SER A 128 20.25 -27.22 13.28
CA SER A 128 20.17 -25.78 12.92
C SER A 128 21.55 -25.15 12.80
N ASP A 129 22.50 -25.60 13.59
CA ASP A 129 23.88 -25.10 13.54
C ASP A 129 24.57 -25.41 12.20
N LEU A 130 24.12 -26.45 11.49
CA LEU A 130 24.63 -26.80 10.14
C LEU A 130 24.14 -25.88 9.03
N ASN A 131 23.04 -25.19 9.25
CA ASN A 131 22.34 -24.41 8.21
C ASN A 131 22.40 -22.89 8.44
N SER A 132 23.17 -22.43 9.43
CA SER A 132 23.32 -21.00 9.66
C SER A 132 24.10 -20.34 8.52
N PRO A 133 23.50 -19.42 7.74
CA PRO A 133 24.20 -18.75 6.64
C PRO A 133 25.32 -17.81 7.12
N TRP A 134 25.38 -17.55 8.41
CA TRP A 134 26.36 -16.68 9.07
C TRP A 134 27.56 -17.45 9.67
N TYR A 135 27.51 -18.77 9.65
CA TYR A 135 28.63 -19.59 10.08
C TYR A 135 29.54 -19.86 8.88
N TYR A 136 30.82 -19.60 9.02
CA TYR A 136 31.84 -20.17 8.12
C TYR A 136 31.63 -21.69 8.11
N PRO A 137 31.48 -22.31 6.95
CA PRO A 137 31.31 -23.75 6.92
C PRO A 137 32.47 -24.36 7.67
N ALA A 138 32.14 -25.09 8.75
CA ALA A 138 33.03 -26.04 9.32
C ALA A 138 33.59 -26.91 8.19
N SER A 139 34.81 -27.39 8.30
CA SER A 139 35.41 -28.23 7.26
C SER A 139 34.37 -29.30 6.85
N LYS A 140 34.27 -29.62 5.56
CA LYS A 140 33.25 -30.55 5.03
C LYS A 140 33.21 -31.89 5.73
N ASP A 141 34.19 -32.18 6.58
CA ASP A 141 34.42 -33.46 7.27
C ASP A 141 34.06 -33.43 8.75
N GLU A 142 33.67 -32.31 9.35
CA GLU A 142 33.23 -32.27 10.75
C GLU A 142 31.81 -32.80 10.88
N ARG A 143 31.68 -33.94 11.59
CA ARG A 143 30.36 -34.45 12.00
C ARG A 143 29.74 -33.52 13.04
N PRO A 144 28.43 -33.22 12.94
CA PRO A 144 27.75 -32.33 13.87
C PRO A 144 27.84 -32.86 15.29
N PHE A 145 28.37 -32.04 16.19
CA PHE A 145 28.54 -32.44 17.59
C PHE A 145 27.20 -32.80 18.25
N GLY A 146 27.13 -34.00 18.79
CA GLY A 146 25.98 -34.47 19.55
C GLY A 146 24.94 -35.29 18.79
N LEU A 147 24.93 -35.34 17.44
CA LEU A 147 23.97 -36.15 16.68
C LEU A 147 24.20 -37.66 16.88
N ASP A 148 25.45 -38.12 16.93
CA ASP A 148 25.76 -39.54 17.24
C ASP A 148 25.19 -39.94 18.61
N ARG A 149 25.37 -39.10 19.64
CA ARG A 149 24.80 -39.33 20.98
C ARG A 149 23.27 -39.37 20.93
N ILE A 150 22.64 -38.52 20.14
CA ILE A 150 21.17 -38.49 19.97
C ILE A 150 20.69 -39.76 19.28
N ALA A 151 21.37 -40.20 18.21
CA ALA A 151 21.04 -41.43 17.50
C ALA A 151 21.13 -42.67 18.41
N ASN A 152 22.21 -42.76 19.20
CA ASN A 152 22.42 -43.85 20.17
C ASN A 152 21.34 -43.83 21.26
N LYS A 153 21.15 -42.68 21.93
CA LYS A 153 20.15 -42.53 22.99
C LYS A 153 18.72 -42.84 22.49
N ALA A 154 18.43 -42.44 21.25
CA ALA A 154 17.13 -42.73 20.63
C ALA A 154 16.97 -44.24 20.32
N GLY A 155 18.06 -44.94 19.97
CA GLY A 155 18.06 -46.38 19.71
C GLY A 155 18.00 -47.23 20.98
N GLU A 156 18.39 -46.72 22.14
CA GLU A 156 18.39 -47.41 23.44
C GLU A 156 17.04 -47.35 24.18
N TYR A 157 16.06 -46.64 23.62
CA TYR A 157 14.74 -46.51 24.26
C TYR A 157 13.94 -47.81 24.13
N GLU A 158 13.61 -48.42 25.28
CA GLU A 158 12.87 -49.69 25.37
C GLU A 158 11.37 -49.53 25.72
N GLY A 159 10.91 -48.31 25.98
CA GLY A 159 9.52 -48.02 26.34
C GLY A 159 8.57 -48.06 25.16
N ASP A 160 7.31 -48.42 25.39
CA ASP A 160 6.27 -48.50 24.33
C ASP A 160 5.66 -47.14 23.96
N ARG A 161 5.55 -46.26 24.95
CA ARG A 161 4.72 -45.04 24.82
C ARG A 161 5.22 -44.05 23.78
N PHE A 162 6.52 -43.84 23.70
CA PHE A 162 7.17 -42.89 22.81
C PHE A 162 8.06 -43.57 21.75
N GLN A 163 7.99 -44.89 21.60
CA GLN A 163 8.83 -45.65 20.68
C GLN A 163 8.89 -45.04 19.27
N ASN A 164 7.75 -44.69 18.68
CA ASN A 164 7.72 -44.10 17.37
C ASN A 164 8.41 -42.70 17.33
N ARG A 165 8.33 -41.95 18.42
CA ARG A 165 9.00 -40.62 18.52
C ARG A 165 10.49 -40.77 18.64
N TYR A 166 10.97 -41.72 19.43
CA TYR A 166 12.41 -42.02 19.56
C TYR A 166 12.95 -42.53 18.22
N ALA A 167 12.27 -43.46 17.55
CA ALA A 167 12.65 -43.92 16.22
C ALA A 167 12.75 -42.76 15.20
N LEU A 168 11.81 -41.81 15.24
CA LEU A 168 11.89 -40.61 14.42
C LEU A 168 13.17 -39.79 14.74
N GLN A 169 13.56 -39.63 16.00
CA GLN A 169 14.77 -38.88 16.34
C GLN A 169 16.04 -39.56 15.85
N LYS A 170 16.11 -40.92 15.91
CA LYS A 170 17.23 -41.67 15.35
C LYS A 170 17.32 -41.48 13.85
N ILE A 171 16.21 -41.58 13.10
CA ILE A 171 16.14 -41.34 11.67
C ILE A 171 16.61 -39.91 11.34
N ARG A 172 16.12 -38.89 12.07
CA ARG A 172 16.52 -37.48 11.91
C ARG A 172 18.01 -37.28 12.14
N ALA A 173 18.57 -37.91 13.17
CA ALA A 173 19.99 -37.79 13.51
C ALA A 173 20.85 -38.46 12.42
N LEU A 174 20.54 -39.69 12.01
CA LEU A 174 21.27 -40.42 10.95
C LEU A 174 21.23 -39.64 9.62
N PHE A 175 20.07 -39.14 9.23
CA PHE A 175 19.94 -38.29 8.04
C PHE A 175 20.84 -37.04 8.10
N SER A 176 20.89 -36.39 9.29
CA SER A 176 21.69 -35.17 9.49
C SER A 176 23.19 -35.46 9.57
N LEU A 177 23.56 -36.64 10.03
CA LEU A 177 24.93 -37.15 9.95
C LEU A 177 25.36 -37.52 8.53
N LYS A 178 24.43 -37.51 7.58
CA LYS A 178 24.61 -38.00 6.21
C LYS A 178 24.86 -39.51 6.11
N ASP A 179 24.55 -40.27 7.15
CA ASP A 179 24.60 -41.72 7.18
C ASP A 179 23.30 -42.28 6.54
N PHE A 180 23.12 -42.00 5.23
CA PHE A 180 21.87 -42.25 4.52
C PHE A 180 21.55 -43.73 4.39
N ASP A 181 22.55 -44.56 4.19
CA ASP A 181 22.36 -46.00 4.11
C ASP A 181 21.87 -46.57 5.46
N GLU A 182 22.48 -46.16 6.56
CA GLU A 182 22.06 -46.58 7.91
C GLU A 182 20.67 -46.02 8.25
N CYS A 183 20.34 -44.80 7.80
CA CYS A 183 19.01 -44.22 7.97
C CYS A 183 17.95 -45.09 7.27
N ILE A 184 18.21 -45.55 6.05
CA ILE A 184 17.33 -46.42 5.28
C ILE A 184 17.24 -47.81 5.90
N ASN A 185 18.36 -48.41 6.30
CA ASN A 185 18.39 -49.71 6.96
C ASN A 185 17.56 -49.70 8.26
N TYR A 186 17.80 -48.71 9.13
CA TYR A 186 17.02 -48.56 10.33
C TYR A 186 15.51 -48.35 10.06
N TRP A 187 15.17 -47.57 9.05
CA TRP A 187 13.77 -47.41 8.62
C TRP A 187 13.15 -48.77 8.23
N ASN A 188 13.84 -49.59 7.45
CA ASN A 188 13.34 -50.88 7.04
C ASN A 188 13.05 -51.82 8.23
N ASP A 189 13.88 -51.72 9.26
CA ASP A 189 13.70 -52.51 10.48
C ASP A 189 12.50 -52.08 11.32
N VAL A 190 12.23 -50.75 11.40
CA VAL A 190 11.21 -50.22 12.32
C VAL A 190 9.89 -49.83 11.64
N SER A 191 9.83 -49.68 10.31
CA SER A 191 8.69 -49.15 9.58
C SER A 191 7.40 -49.96 9.76
N ALA A 192 7.51 -51.28 9.87
CA ALA A 192 6.37 -52.19 10.08
C ALA A 192 5.77 -52.05 11.49
N SER A 193 6.59 -51.70 12.47
CA SER A 193 6.18 -51.53 13.89
C SER A 193 5.67 -50.11 14.17
N MET A 194 5.92 -49.14 13.26
CA MET A 194 5.39 -47.79 13.40
C MET A 194 3.88 -47.73 13.14
N ASN A 195 3.13 -47.70 14.22
CA ASN A 195 1.67 -47.72 14.23
C ASN A 195 1.02 -46.35 14.32
N ASN A 196 1.79 -45.28 14.31
CA ASN A 196 1.31 -43.91 14.39
C ASN A 196 1.56 -43.17 13.08
N ASP A 197 0.49 -42.92 12.33
CA ASP A 197 0.55 -42.31 10.99
C ASP A 197 1.22 -40.93 10.97
N VAL A 198 1.05 -40.10 12.02
CA VAL A 198 1.65 -38.76 12.08
C VAL A 198 3.17 -38.87 12.16
N ILE A 199 3.69 -39.68 13.08
CA ILE A 199 5.13 -39.87 13.24
C ILE A 199 5.73 -40.62 12.07
N LYS A 200 5.01 -41.62 11.55
CA LYS A 200 5.43 -42.39 10.37
C LYS A 200 5.65 -41.50 9.16
N LYS A 201 4.70 -40.62 8.83
CA LYS A 201 4.85 -39.65 7.74
C LYS A 201 6.00 -38.70 7.96
N MET A 202 6.24 -38.23 9.20
CA MET A 202 7.41 -37.43 9.53
C MET A 202 8.73 -38.14 9.28
N ALA A 203 8.82 -39.47 9.61
CA ALA A 203 9.99 -40.26 9.35
C ALA A 203 10.20 -40.51 7.85
N GLU A 204 9.12 -40.88 7.15
CA GLU A 204 9.15 -41.13 5.69
C GLU A 204 9.71 -39.97 4.90
N ARG A 205 9.52 -38.70 5.32
CA ARG A 205 10.12 -37.52 4.69
C ARG A 205 11.65 -37.53 4.75
N TYR A 206 12.22 -37.93 5.87
CA TYR A 206 13.69 -38.07 5.99
C TYR A 206 14.21 -39.23 5.17
N VAL A 207 13.48 -40.35 5.15
CA VAL A 207 13.81 -41.53 4.36
C VAL A 207 13.77 -41.24 2.87
N ALA A 208 12.72 -40.53 2.40
CA ALA A 208 12.65 -40.03 1.03
C ALA A 208 13.88 -39.17 0.67
N GLY A 209 14.24 -38.24 1.56
CA GLY A 209 15.44 -37.43 1.41
C GLY A 209 16.72 -38.26 1.40
N ALA A 210 16.81 -39.34 2.17
CA ALA A 210 17.96 -40.26 2.16
C ALA A 210 18.09 -41.00 0.83
N TYR A 211 16.99 -41.56 0.31
CA TYR A 211 16.95 -42.17 -1.03
C TYR A 211 17.38 -41.18 -2.13
N PHE A 212 16.89 -39.96 -2.07
CA PHE A 212 17.31 -38.90 -2.99
C PHE A 212 18.82 -38.62 -2.93
N ARG A 213 19.42 -38.64 -1.72
CA ARG A 213 20.85 -38.35 -1.52
C ARG A 213 21.79 -39.47 -1.99
N ILE A 214 21.33 -40.73 -1.97
CA ILE A 214 22.10 -41.84 -2.50
C ILE A 214 21.85 -42.08 -4.00
N GLY A 215 20.99 -41.27 -4.63
CA GLY A 215 20.72 -41.33 -6.07
C GLY A 215 19.55 -42.21 -6.50
N GLU A 216 18.83 -42.82 -5.55
CA GLU A 216 17.61 -43.60 -5.77
C GLU A 216 16.40 -42.70 -6.00
N ILE A 217 16.45 -41.92 -7.10
CA ILE A 217 15.51 -40.81 -7.37
C ILE A 217 14.07 -41.29 -7.54
N GLU A 218 13.84 -42.42 -8.20
CA GLU A 218 12.49 -42.96 -8.42
C GLU A 218 11.85 -43.41 -7.09
N THR A 219 12.62 -44.04 -6.20
CA THR A 219 12.16 -44.41 -4.86
C THR A 219 11.82 -43.16 -4.04
N ALA A 220 12.66 -42.15 -4.06
CA ALA A 220 12.40 -40.87 -3.39
C ALA A 220 11.11 -40.21 -3.90
N LYS A 221 10.91 -40.19 -5.22
CA LYS A 221 9.71 -39.66 -5.88
C LYS A 221 8.45 -40.38 -5.42
N ASP A 222 8.44 -41.71 -5.34
CA ASP A 222 7.31 -42.48 -4.88
C ASP A 222 6.94 -42.17 -3.43
N TYR A 223 7.93 -41.94 -2.55
CA TYR A 223 7.69 -41.47 -1.19
C TYR A 223 7.04 -40.09 -1.17
N TYR A 224 7.62 -39.10 -1.88
CA TYR A 224 7.09 -37.73 -1.90
C TYR A 224 5.66 -37.67 -2.45
N LEU A 225 5.37 -38.41 -3.53
CA LEU A 225 4.01 -38.51 -4.07
C LEU A 225 3.01 -39.08 -3.06
N ARG A 226 3.38 -40.17 -2.36
CA ARG A 226 2.53 -40.80 -1.34
C ARG A 226 2.29 -39.89 -0.14
N LEU A 227 3.30 -39.10 0.24
CA LEU A 227 3.24 -38.14 1.34
C LEU A 227 2.50 -36.84 0.97
N GLY A 228 2.31 -36.57 -0.31
CA GLY A 228 1.82 -35.31 -0.80
C GLY A 228 2.83 -34.16 -0.67
N ASP A 229 4.14 -34.49 -0.53
CA ASP A 229 5.23 -33.51 -0.41
C ASP A 229 5.66 -33.05 -1.79
N VAL A 230 4.82 -32.23 -2.41
CA VAL A 230 4.96 -31.82 -3.81
C VAL A 230 6.15 -30.89 -4.03
N GLU A 231 6.49 -30.04 -3.03
CA GLU A 231 7.67 -29.17 -3.10
C GLU A 231 8.98 -29.96 -3.26
N GLU A 232 9.08 -31.11 -2.60
CA GLU A 232 10.27 -31.96 -2.67
C GLU A 232 10.37 -32.69 -4.00
N LEU A 233 9.27 -32.91 -4.72
CA LEU A 233 9.28 -33.44 -6.07
C LEU A 233 10.08 -32.57 -7.05
N TYR A 234 10.15 -31.24 -6.84
CA TYR A 234 10.93 -30.34 -7.66
C TYR A 234 12.40 -30.80 -7.78
N PHE A 235 12.97 -31.29 -6.70
CA PHE A 235 14.36 -31.76 -6.70
C PHE A 235 14.54 -33.02 -7.53
N CYS A 236 13.51 -33.88 -7.61
CA CYS A 236 13.54 -35.10 -8.43
C CYS A 236 13.48 -34.76 -9.93
N PHE A 237 12.80 -33.67 -10.31
CA PHE A 237 12.58 -33.27 -11.70
C PHE A 237 13.46 -32.11 -12.20
N ARG A 238 14.22 -31.46 -11.33
CA ARG A 238 14.96 -30.21 -11.64
C ARG A 238 15.95 -30.26 -12.80
N ASN A 239 16.39 -31.44 -13.19
CA ASN A 239 17.29 -31.66 -14.32
C ASN A 239 16.55 -32.11 -15.60
N GLY A 240 15.21 -32.25 -15.51
CA GLY A 240 14.35 -32.58 -16.64
C GLY A 240 14.06 -31.36 -17.52
N GLN A 241 13.58 -31.64 -18.72
CA GLN A 241 13.14 -30.60 -19.68
C GLN A 241 11.66 -30.24 -19.49
N THR A 242 10.92 -31.00 -18.66
CA THR A 242 9.49 -30.79 -18.44
C THR A 242 9.28 -29.57 -17.53
N PRO A 243 8.45 -28.61 -17.92
CA PRO A 243 8.05 -27.48 -17.07
C PRO A 243 7.46 -27.95 -15.74
N TRP A 244 7.68 -27.18 -14.68
CA TRP A 244 7.29 -27.60 -13.33
C TRP A 244 5.78 -27.73 -13.16
N GLU A 245 5.01 -26.84 -13.73
CA GLU A 245 3.55 -26.90 -13.75
C GLU A 245 3.01 -28.17 -14.42
N GLU A 246 3.67 -28.66 -15.46
CA GLU A 246 3.31 -29.91 -16.13
C GLU A 246 3.56 -31.12 -15.21
N VAL A 247 4.66 -31.13 -14.49
CA VAL A 247 4.97 -32.16 -13.50
C VAL A 247 3.91 -32.16 -12.39
N LEU A 248 3.61 -31.00 -11.83
CA LEU A 248 2.58 -30.88 -10.79
C LEU A 248 1.22 -31.35 -11.30
N TYR A 249 0.82 -30.90 -12.49
CA TYR A 249 -0.45 -31.32 -13.09
C TYR A 249 -0.53 -32.80 -13.38
N GLN A 250 0.58 -33.40 -13.82
CA GLN A 250 0.64 -34.84 -14.10
C GLN A 250 0.44 -35.67 -12.83
N TYR A 251 1.11 -35.34 -11.74
CA TYR A 251 1.21 -36.18 -10.56
C TYR A 251 0.28 -35.77 -9.42
N ALA A 252 -0.05 -34.49 -9.30
CA ALA A 252 -0.86 -33.93 -8.22
C ALA A 252 -1.75 -32.77 -8.69
N PRO A 253 -2.72 -33.01 -9.59
CA PRO A 253 -3.49 -31.95 -10.26
C PRO A 253 -4.29 -31.04 -9.29
N ASP A 254 -4.66 -31.57 -8.12
CA ASP A 254 -5.41 -30.81 -7.09
C ASP A 254 -4.51 -30.23 -5.99
N CYS A 255 -3.18 -30.33 -6.12
CA CYS A 255 -2.30 -29.77 -5.09
C CYS A 255 -2.38 -28.26 -5.04
N LYS A 256 -2.13 -27.68 -3.85
CA LYS A 256 -2.14 -26.22 -3.67
C LYS A 256 -0.95 -25.58 -4.36
N GLU A 257 0.19 -26.27 -4.40
CA GLU A 257 1.45 -25.81 -4.99
C GLU A 257 1.31 -25.50 -6.48
N LEU A 258 0.52 -26.29 -7.22
CA LEU A 258 0.23 -26.02 -8.64
C LEU A 258 -0.54 -24.70 -8.80
N ARG A 259 -1.55 -24.48 -7.95
CA ARG A 259 -2.33 -23.24 -7.97
C ARG A 259 -1.49 -22.03 -7.52
N GLU A 260 -0.66 -22.19 -6.49
CA GLU A 260 0.26 -21.16 -6.02
C GLU A 260 1.30 -20.80 -7.08
N TRP A 261 1.83 -21.80 -7.78
CA TRP A 261 2.76 -21.59 -8.90
C TRP A 261 2.13 -20.76 -10.00
N ILE A 262 0.98 -21.18 -10.51
CA ILE A 262 0.26 -20.46 -11.57
C ILE A 262 -0.14 -19.05 -11.09
N SER A 263 -0.61 -18.92 -9.86
CA SER A 263 -0.95 -17.61 -9.28
C SER A 263 0.26 -16.69 -9.22
N THR A 264 1.43 -17.22 -8.90
CA THR A 264 2.68 -16.44 -8.86
C THR A 264 3.10 -15.98 -10.25
N GLN A 265 2.98 -16.85 -11.26
CA GLN A 265 3.27 -16.48 -12.65
C GLN A 265 2.30 -15.37 -13.13
N ILE A 266 1.00 -15.54 -12.89
CA ILE A 266 -0.01 -14.54 -13.29
C ILE A 266 0.21 -13.20 -12.57
N LYS A 267 0.51 -13.20 -11.28
CA LYS A 267 0.82 -11.96 -10.53
C LYS A 267 2.06 -11.26 -11.05
N TYR A 268 3.05 -12.01 -11.49
CA TYR A 268 4.25 -11.43 -12.09
C TYR A 268 3.92 -10.72 -13.41
N GLU A 269 3.15 -11.36 -14.30
CA GLU A 269 2.70 -10.75 -15.54
C GLU A 269 1.76 -9.55 -15.29
N GLU A 270 0.87 -9.66 -14.29
CA GLU A 270 0.01 -8.55 -13.87
C GLU A 270 0.85 -7.36 -13.38
N PHE A 271 1.87 -7.61 -12.58
CA PHE A 271 2.76 -6.56 -12.09
C PHE A 271 3.49 -5.86 -13.22
N LEU A 272 4.09 -6.61 -14.15
CA LEU A 272 4.75 -6.05 -15.32
C LEU A 272 3.79 -5.21 -16.19
N PHE A 273 2.56 -5.70 -16.36
CA PHE A 273 1.54 -5.01 -17.15
C PHE A 273 1.11 -3.66 -16.53
N TYR A 274 1.07 -3.56 -15.21
CA TYR A 274 0.66 -2.35 -14.49
C TYR A 274 1.84 -1.56 -13.91
N ASP A 275 3.08 -1.96 -14.12
CA ASP A 275 4.25 -1.23 -13.62
C ASP A 275 4.43 0.07 -14.40
N THR A 276 4.08 1.16 -13.73
CA THR A 276 4.15 2.52 -14.29
C THR A 276 5.56 3.10 -14.31
N TYR A 277 6.56 2.38 -13.78
CA TYR A 277 7.96 2.83 -13.75
C TYR A 277 8.68 2.64 -15.07
N ASP A 278 8.18 1.76 -15.93
CA ASP A 278 8.80 1.53 -17.23
C ASP A 278 8.05 2.32 -18.31
N ASP A 279 8.75 3.24 -18.99
CA ASP A 279 8.18 4.04 -20.09
C ASP A 279 7.61 3.18 -21.23
N TYR A 280 7.93 1.90 -21.25
CA TYR A 280 7.42 0.90 -22.20
C TYR A 280 5.90 0.78 -22.19
N TRP A 281 5.25 0.96 -21.03
CA TRP A 281 3.82 0.72 -20.85
C TRP A 281 2.93 1.95 -21.13
N LYS A 282 3.54 3.12 -21.26
CA LYS A 282 2.80 4.36 -21.61
C LYS A 282 2.16 4.30 -22.99
N GLU A 283 2.63 3.41 -23.87
CA GLU A 283 2.09 3.23 -25.23
C GLU A 283 0.99 2.15 -25.33
N GLY A 284 0.62 1.47 -24.25
CA GLY A 284 -0.47 0.48 -24.22
C GLY A 284 -0.17 -0.82 -24.99
N THR A 285 1.09 -1.12 -25.29
CA THR A 285 1.51 -2.35 -25.98
C THR A 285 2.25 -3.26 -25.01
N VAL A 286 1.71 -4.48 -24.81
CA VAL A 286 2.39 -5.56 -24.08
C VAL A 286 3.56 -6.04 -24.95
N PRO A 287 4.79 -6.16 -24.40
CA PRO A 287 5.90 -6.75 -25.14
C PRO A 287 5.52 -8.14 -25.70
N GLU A 288 5.99 -8.45 -26.90
CA GLU A 288 5.62 -9.70 -27.59
C GLU A 288 6.01 -10.95 -26.79
N GLU A 289 7.13 -10.91 -26.06
CA GLU A 289 7.60 -12.00 -25.20
C GLU A 289 6.64 -12.24 -24.02
N ASP A 290 6.19 -11.19 -23.36
CA ASP A 290 5.26 -11.28 -22.21
C ASP A 290 3.86 -11.67 -22.67
N ALA A 291 3.39 -11.17 -23.81
CA ALA A 291 2.14 -11.60 -24.42
C ALA A 291 2.15 -13.09 -24.77
N ALA A 292 3.26 -13.59 -25.34
CA ALA A 292 3.43 -15.01 -25.67
C ALA A 292 3.39 -15.89 -24.42
N LYS A 293 3.98 -15.43 -23.32
CA LYS A 293 3.99 -16.13 -22.04
C LYS A 293 2.59 -16.15 -21.38
N CYS A 294 1.87 -15.03 -21.42
CA CYS A 294 0.47 -15.00 -21.01
C CYS A 294 -0.39 -15.96 -21.81
N ASP A 295 -0.20 -16.06 -23.13
CA ASP A 295 -0.92 -16.98 -23.99
C ASP A 295 -0.56 -18.45 -23.69
N GLU A 296 0.69 -18.76 -23.32
CA GLU A 296 1.11 -20.09 -22.89
C GLU A 296 0.43 -20.50 -21.58
N LEU A 297 0.47 -19.64 -20.56
CA LEU A 297 -0.21 -19.85 -19.30
C LEU A 297 -1.74 -19.99 -19.50
N ALA A 298 -2.33 -19.19 -20.37
CA ALA A 298 -3.75 -19.27 -20.68
C ALA A 298 -4.14 -20.61 -21.34
N ARG A 299 -3.29 -21.13 -22.26
CA ARG A 299 -3.50 -22.46 -22.86
C ARG A 299 -3.38 -23.58 -21.82
N PHE A 300 -2.40 -23.48 -20.91
CA PHE A 300 -2.27 -24.41 -19.80
C PHE A 300 -3.53 -24.42 -18.93
N CYS A 301 -3.99 -23.25 -18.48
CA CYS A 301 -5.21 -23.11 -17.68
C CYS A 301 -6.45 -23.67 -18.40
N ALA A 302 -6.59 -23.40 -19.70
CA ALA A 302 -7.69 -23.90 -20.52
C ALA A 302 -7.72 -25.45 -20.58
N ARG A 303 -6.55 -26.06 -20.75
CA ARG A 303 -6.40 -27.51 -20.79
C ARG A 303 -6.77 -28.14 -19.44
N VAL A 304 -6.21 -27.61 -18.34
CA VAL A 304 -6.49 -28.11 -17.00
C VAL A 304 -7.99 -28.00 -16.66
N ALA A 305 -8.62 -26.88 -16.99
CA ALA A 305 -10.05 -26.68 -16.80
C ALA A 305 -10.92 -27.65 -17.62
N GLY A 306 -10.45 -28.04 -18.82
CA GLY A 306 -11.22 -28.88 -19.77
C GLY A 306 -11.06 -30.37 -19.58
N GLU A 307 -9.95 -30.85 -19.01
CA GLU A 307 -9.67 -32.32 -18.91
C GLU A 307 -10.42 -33.02 -17.77
N GLY A 308 -11.06 -32.27 -16.85
CA GLY A 308 -11.89 -32.86 -15.78
C GLY A 308 -11.10 -33.64 -14.72
N ARG A 309 -9.80 -33.37 -14.59
CA ARG A 309 -8.92 -34.00 -13.58
C ARG A 309 -8.87 -33.24 -12.28
N VAL A 310 -9.35 -32.00 -12.26
CA VAL A 310 -9.34 -31.10 -11.08
C VAL A 310 -10.73 -30.98 -10.47
N LYS A 311 -10.80 -30.82 -9.15
CA LYS A 311 -12.05 -30.70 -8.41
C LYS A 311 -12.69 -29.31 -8.56
N ASP A 312 -11.87 -28.26 -8.65
CA ASP A 312 -12.28 -26.87 -8.67
C ASP A 312 -11.84 -26.19 -9.99
N PRO A 313 -12.56 -26.46 -11.11
CA PRO A 313 -12.21 -25.90 -12.41
C PRO A 313 -12.46 -24.39 -12.52
N ASP A 314 -13.19 -23.79 -11.57
CA ASP A 314 -13.48 -22.36 -11.52
C ASP A 314 -12.19 -21.51 -11.40
N PHE A 315 -11.22 -21.95 -10.60
CA PHE A 315 -9.91 -21.32 -10.49
C PHE A 315 -9.19 -21.22 -11.84
N TRP A 316 -9.24 -22.29 -12.64
CA TRP A 316 -8.54 -22.36 -13.92
C TRP A 316 -9.21 -21.49 -14.99
N TYR A 317 -10.55 -21.47 -15.05
CA TYR A 317 -11.29 -20.54 -15.92
C TYR A 317 -11.11 -19.08 -15.48
N TYR A 318 -11.06 -18.81 -14.18
CA TYR A 318 -10.78 -17.48 -13.63
C TYR A 318 -9.36 -17.01 -14.02
N SER A 319 -8.37 -17.87 -13.86
CA SER A 319 -6.97 -17.60 -14.24
C SER A 319 -6.83 -17.33 -15.74
N GLN A 320 -7.47 -18.15 -16.57
CA GLN A 320 -7.51 -17.93 -18.01
C GLN A 320 -8.20 -16.60 -18.36
N ALA A 321 -9.33 -16.29 -17.72
CA ALA A 321 -10.02 -15.02 -17.94
C ALA A 321 -9.16 -13.82 -17.58
N TYR A 322 -8.38 -13.94 -16.51
CA TYR A 322 -7.49 -12.88 -16.07
C TYR A 322 -6.37 -12.60 -17.06
N LEU A 323 -5.74 -13.65 -17.56
CA LEU A 323 -4.71 -13.55 -18.62
C LEU A 323 -5.26 -12.92 -19.90
N MET A 324 -6.54 -13.21 -20.26
CA MET A 324 -7.20 -12.53 -21.37
C MET A 324 -7.43 -11.05 -21.11
N LEU A 325 -7.72 -10.65 -19.87
CA LEU A 325 -7.82 -9.23 -19.52
C LEU A 325 -6.47 -8.53 -19.69
N VAL A 326 -5.41 -9.10 -19.10
CA VAL A 326 -4.04 -8.56 -19.16
C VAL A 326 -3.56 -8.39 -20.60
N THR A 327 -3.92 -9.32 -21.50
CA THR A 327 -3.59 -9.23 -22.92
C THR A 327 -4.57 -8.42 -23.77
N GLY A 328 -5.41 -7.58 -23.14
CA GLY A 328 -6.30 -6.64 -23.81
C GLY A 328 -7.54 -7.26 -24.48
N LYS A 329 -7.97 -8.46 -24.03
CA LYS A 329 -9.12 -9.21 -24.57
C LYS A 329 -10.28 -9.29 -23.55
N PRO A 330 -10.85 -8.16 -23.05
CA PRO A 330 -11.81 -8.17 -21.96
C PRO A 330 -13.14 -8.87 -22.32
N GLY A 331 -13.51 -8.92 -23.61
CA GLY A 331 -14.70 -9.66 -24.07
C GLY A 331 -14.55 -11.17 -23.94
N GLU A 332 -13.38 -11.70 -24.25
CA GLU A 332 -13.06 -13.13 -24.04
C GLU A 332 -12.97 -13.45 -22.55
N ALA A 333 -12.36 -12.57 -21.76
CA ALA A 333 -12.31 -12.66 -20.31
C ALA A 333 -13.72 -12.79 -19.70
N SER A 334 -14.68 -11.96 -20.13
CA SER A 334 -16.08 -12.00 -19.67
C SER A 334 -16.76 -13.33 -19.98
N SER A 335 -16.49 -13.90 -21.16
CA SER A 335 -17.04 -15.21 -21.58
C SER A 335 -16.50 -16.35 -20.72
N LEU A 336 -15.19 -16.35 -20.44
CA LEU A 336 -14.52 -17.33 -19.59
C LEU A 336 -14.98 -17.22 -18.13
N LEU A 337 -15.14 -16.01 -17.64
CA LEU A 337 -15.62 -15.75 -16.29
C LEU A 337 -17.06 -16.26 -16.09
N SER A 338 -17.87 -16.22 -17.14
CA SER A 338 -19.21 -16.84 -17.14
C SER A 338 -19.15 -18.38 -17.06
N LYS A 339 -18.09 -19.01 -17.57
CA LYS A 339 -17.83 -20.45 -17.37
C LYS A 339 -17.37 -20.71 -15.93
N ALA A 340 -16.42 -19.92 -15.43
CA ALA A 340 -15.93 -20.02 -14.05
C ALA A 340 -17.08 -19.94 -13.03
N SER A 341 -17.99 -18.98 -13.19
CA SER A 341 -19.12 -18.79 -12.26
C SER A 341 -20.11 -19.97 -12.21
N ARG A 342 -20.14 -20.82 -13.23
CA ARG A 342 -20.97 -22.03 -13.30
C ARG A 342 -20.24 -23.30 -12.87
N SER A 343 -18.95 -23.22 -12.67
CA SER A 343 -18.11 -24.36 -12.30
C SER A 343 -18.10 -24.55 -10.78
N ASN A 344 -17.71 -25.76 -10.36
CA ASN A 344 -17.49 -26.04 -8.95
C ASN A 344 -16.30 -25.26 -8.42
N GLY A 345 -16.36 -24.83 -7.16
CA GLY A 345 -15.31 -24.13 -6.47
C GLY A 345 -15.71 -23.62 -5.10
N THR A 346 -14.77 -22.96 -4.43
CA THR A 346 -14.97 -22.42 -3.09
C THR A 346 -15.81 -21.13 -3.11
N GLN A 347 -16.39 -20.76 -1.95
CA GLN A 347 -17.10 -19.48 -1.83
C GLN A 347 -16.15 -18.29 -2.07
N GLU A 348 -14.92 -18.38 -1.58
CA GLU A 348 -13.90 -17.35 -1.81
C GLU A 348 -13.62 -17.14 -3.30
N MET A 349 -13.49 -18.22 -4.07
CA MET A 349 -13.31 -18.12 -5.52
C MET A 349 -14.54 -17.50 -6.19
N LYS A 350 -15.76 -17.84 -5.75
CA LYS A 350 -16.99 -17.22 -6.27
C LYS A 350 -17.04 -15.72 -6.01
N ASP A 351 -16.55 -15.27 -4.85
CA ASP A 351 -16.47 -13.84 -4.53
C ASP A 351 -15.43 -13.12 -5.40
N ASN A 352 -14.28 -13.74 -5.65
CA ASN A 352 -13.28 -13.23 -6.60
C ASN A 352 -13.81 -13.19 -8.03
N ILE A 353 -14.53 -14.19 -8.48
CA ILE A 353 -15.20 -14.19 -9.78
C ILE A 353 -16.22 -13.05 -9.86
N ARG A 354 -16.97 -12.81 -8.80
CA ARG A 354 -17.98 -11.75 -8.75
C ARG A 354 -17.37 -10.35 -8.85
N VAL A 355 -16.31 -10.08 -8.11
CA VAL A 355 -15.64 -8.76 -8.18
C VAL A 355 -14.98 -8.54 -9.54
N PHE A 356 -14.38 -9.59 -10.10
CA PHE A 356 -13.81 -9.51 -11.44
C PHE A 356 -14.88 -9.26 -12.50
N LYS A 357 -16.03 -9.93 -12.39
CA LYS A 357 -17.18 -9.66 -13.28
C LYS A 357 -17.67 -8.23 -13.15
N LEU A 358 -17.77 -7.71 -11.94
CA LEU A 358 -18.18 -6.32 -11.69
C LEU A 358 -17.22 -5.33 -12.36
N TYR A 359 -15.91 -5.60 -12.28
CA TYR A 359 -14.89 -4.80 -12.98
C TYR A 359 -15.05 -4.89 -14.51
N LEU A 360 -15.15 -6.08 -15.07
CA LEU A 360 -15.33 -6.26 -16.52
C LEU A 360 -16.63 -5.62 -17.02
N ASP A 361 -17.74 -5.75 -16.29
CA ASP A 361 -19.00 -5.07 -16.62
C ASP A 361 -18.80 -3.54 -16.58
N SER A 362 -18.00 -3.01 -15.64
CA SER A 362 -17.71 -1.58 -15.58
C SER A 362 -16.89 -1.08 -16.77
N VAL A 363 -16.01 -1.92 -17.31
CA VAL A 363 -15.22 -1.61 -18.51
C VAL A 363 -16.06 -1.72 -19.79
N LEU A 364 -16.81 -2.82 -19.95
CA LEU A 364 -17.46 -3.18 -21.21
C LEU A 364 -18.82 -2.54 -21.42
N LYS A 365 -19.64 -2.38 -20.37
CA LYS A 365 -20.99 -1.87 -20.50
C LYS A 365 -21.03 -0.35 -20.65
N PRO A 366 -21.79 0.20 -21.59
CA PRO A 366 -22.03 1.63 -21.65
C PRO A 366 -22.84 2.12 -20.45
N TRP A 367 -22.65 3.38 -20.04
CA TRP A 367 -23.41 3.95 -18.93
C TRP A 367 -24.87 4.16 -19.31
N SER A 368 -25.79 3.65 -18.48
CA SER A 368 -27.24 3.80 -18.60
C SER A 368 -27.88 3.77 -17.21
N ARG A 369 -29.15 4.21 -17.09
CA ARG A 369 -29.87 4.16 -15.80
C ARG A 369 -30.01 2.74 -15.25
N SER A 370 -30.28 1.75 -16.11
CA SER A 370 -30.37 0.35 -15.70
C SER A 370 -29.03 -0.18 -15.24
N TYR A 371 -27.96 0.17 -15.95
CA TYR A 371 -26.61 -0.22 -15.57
C TYR A 371 -26.15 0.46 -14.27
N GLU A 372 -26.50 1.75 -14.07
CA GLU A 372 -26.23 2.46 -12.81
C GLU A 372 -26.83 1.72 -11.61
N SER A 373 -28.08 1.25 -11.71
CA SER A 373 -28.74 0.47 -10.65
C SER A 373 -28.03 -0.87 -10.39
N GLU A 374 -27.69 -1.60 -11.45
CA GLU A 374 -26.95 -2.86 -11.36
C GLU A 374 -25.58 -2.65 -10.70
N MET A 375 -24.87 -1.60 -11.09
CA MET A 375 -23.58 -1.24 -10.51
C MET A 375 -23.66 -0.87 -9.03
N ILE A 376 -24.64 -0.07 -8.64
CA ILE A 376 -24.88 0.29 -7.23
C ILE A 376 -25.14 -0.98 -6.38
N ASP A 377 -25.88 -1.94 -6.87
CA ASP A 377 -26.11 -3.20 -6.15
C ASP A 377 -24.81 -4.03 -6.05
N GLY A 378 -23.97 -3.99 -7.08
CA GLY A 378 -22.63 -4.57 -7.04
C GLY A 378 -21.73 -3.89 -6.01
N LEU A 379 -21.74 -2.56 -5.97
CA LEU A 379 -20.96 -1.78 -4.99
C LEU A 379 -21.47 -1.94 -3.57
N LYS A 380 -22.77 -2.11 -3.33
CA LYS A 380 -23.32 -2.47 -2.02
C LYS A 380 -22.81 -3.80 -1.51
N TRP A 381 -22.76 -4.82 -2.41
CA TRP A 381 -22.17 -6.11 -2.05
C TRP A 381 -20.69 -5.97 -1.70
N LEU A 382 -19.92 -5.23 -2.52
CA LEU A 382 -18.48 -5.00 -2.30
C LEU A 382 -18.22 -4.23 -1.00
N ASP A 383 -19.06 -3.25 -0.67
CA ASP A 383 -19.06 -2.55 0.62
C ASP A 383 -19.29 -3.51 1.80
N GLY A 384 -20.21 -4.45 1.65
CA GLY A 384 -20.43 -5.54 2.61
C GLY A 384 -19.19 -6.40 2.83
N MET A 385 -18.43 -6.69 1.76
CA MET A 385 -17.17 -7.43 1.84
C MET A 385 -16.10 -6.64 2.63
N ILE A 386 -15.99 -5.33 2.40
CA ILE A 386 -15.06 -4.46 3.16
C ILE A 386 -15.42 -4.50 4.65
N VAL A 387 -16.69 -4.30 4.98
CA VAL A 387 -17.17 -4.25 6.38
C VAL A 387 -16.93 -5.59 7.09
N SER A 388 -17.32 -6.71 6.49
CA SER A 388 -17.18 -8.03 7.11
C SER A 388 -15.72 -8.39 7.41
N HIS A 389 -14.81 -8.16 6.45
CA HIS A 389 -13.39 -8.46 6.65
C HIS A 389 -12.70 -7.48 7.62
N LEU A 390 -13.13 -6.22 7.69
CA LEU A 390 -12.65 -5.29 8.70
C LEU A 390 -13.11 -5.73 10.10
N ASP A 391 -14.33 -6.21 10.27
CA ASP A 391 -14.85 -6.69 11.55
C ASP A 391 -14.18 -8.00 11.97
N GLU A 392 -13.84 -8.87 11.03
CA GLU A 392 -13.00 -10.07 11.27
C GLU A 392 -11.62 -9.68 11.78
N ALA A 393 -10.94 -8.75 11.09
CA ALA A 393 -9.62 -8.26 11.48
C ALA A 393 -9.65 -7.63 12.88
N ARG A 394 -10.70 -6.88 13.23
CA ARG A 394 -10.88 -6.31 14.57
C ARG A 394 -11.07 -7.39 15.65
N ARG A 395 -11.81 -8.45 15.36
CA ARG A 395 -12.00 -9.58 16.29
C ARG A 395 -10.71 -10.34 16.53
N GLU A 396 -9.96 -10.66 15.49
CA GLU A 396 -8.66 -11.33 15.58
C GLU A 396 -7.68 -10.57 16.49
N THR A 397 -7.70 -9.26 16.44
CA THR A 397 -6.84 -8.41 17.28
C THR A 397 -7.24 -8.46 18.77
N ILE A 398 -8.53 -8.63 19.08
CA ILE A 398 -9.07 -8.62 20.46
C ILE A 398 -8.92 -10.00 21.12
N GLU A 399 -9.17 -11.08 20.41
CA GLU A 399 -9.20 -12.43 21.00
C GLU A 399 -7.82 -13.01 21.30
N GLY A 400 -6.75 -12.50 20.71
CA GLY A 400 -5.41 -13.07 20.83
C GLY A 400 -4.50 -12.48 21.90
N GLY A 401 -4.74 -11.26 22.39
CA GLY A 401 -3.84 -10.55 23.36
C GLY A 401 -2.37 -10.47 22.94
N VAL A 402 -2.02 -11.04 21.81
CA VAL A 402 -0.73 -11.05 21.15
C VAL A 402 -0.93 -10.46 19.76
N TYR A 403 -0.10 -9.52 19.40
CA TYR A 403 0.02 -9.03 18.01
C TYR A 403 0.33 -10.25 17.12
N LYS A 404 -0.69 -10.90 16.60
CA LYS A 404 -0.51 -11.91 15.56
C LYS A 404 -0.05 -11.16 14.32
N MET A 405 1.23 -11.29 13.96
CA MET A 405 1.72 -10.93 12.63
C MET A 405 1.03 -11.86 11.61
N GLY A 406 -0.06 -11.42 11.09
CA GLY A 406 -0.96 -12.19 10.23
C GLY A 406 -2.34 -11.56 10.21
N ILE A 407 -2.42 -10.23 10.44
CA ILE A 407 -3.68 -9.48 10.33
C ILE A 407 -4.29 -9.78 8.98
N ASN A 408 -5.53 -10.26 9.00
CA ASN A 408 -6.34 -10.40 7.78
C ASN A 408 -6.55 -9.02 7.15
N LEU A 409 -5.71 -8.66 6.19
CA LEU A 409 -5.78 -7.40 5.46
C LEU A 409 -6.74 -7.47 4.25
N SER A 410 -7.63 -8.45 4.20
CA SER A 410 -8.56 -8.65 3.09
C SER A 410 -9.47 -7.45 2.87
N TYR A 411 -9.79 -6.68 3.90
CA TYR A 411 -10.58 -5.45 3.75
C TYR A 411 -9.88 -4.39 2.90
N TYR A 412 -8.55 -4.31 2.90
CA TYR A 412 -7.81 -3.46 1.97
C TYR A 412 -8.00 -3.92 0.52
N TYR A 413 -7.89 -5.23 0.27
CA TYR A 413 -8.11 -5.76 -1.07
C TYR A 413 -9.50 -5.41 -1.62
N TRP A 414 -10.56 -5.62 -0.83
CA TRP A 414 -11.92 -5.30 -1.26
C TRP A 414 -12.12 -3.79 -1.46
N ASN A 415 -11.50 -2.97 -0.61
CA ASN A 415 -11.49 -1.52 -0.78
C ASN A 415 -10.75 -1.08 -2.05
N ASP A 416 -9.60 -1.68 -2.33
CA ASP A 416 -8.83 -1.40 -3.55
C ASP A 416 -9.59 -1.82 -4.80
N MET A 417 -10.32 -2.92 -4.76
CA MET A 417 -11.20 -3.34 -5.86
C MET A 417 -12.35 -2.35 -6.07
N MET A 418 -12.95 -1.85 -5.00
CA MET A 418 -13.95 -0.78 -5.10
C MET A 418 -13.37 0.46 -5.76
N ARG A 419 -12.19 0.89 -5.35
CA ARG A 419 -11.48 2.04 -5.92
C ARG A 419 -11.13 1.81 -7.39
N LYS A 420 -10.59 0.63 -7.74
CA LYS A 420 -10.28 0.27 -9.12
C LYS A 420 -11.52 0.39 -10.02
N ILE A 421 -12.62 -0.25 -9.63
CA ILE A 421 -13.87 -0.22 -10.40
C ILE A 421 -14.39 1.21 -10.55
N VAL A 422 -14.43 1.96 -9.45
CA VAL A 422 -15.02 3.31 -9.44
C VAL A 422 -14.13 4.31 -10.17
N LEU A 423 -12.86 4.38 -9.82
CA LEU A 423 -11.97 5.45 -10.25
C LEU A 423 -11.40 5.21 -11.65
N SER A 424 -11.06 3.94 -12.00
CA SER A 424 -10.51 3.66 -13.34
C SER A 424 -11.55 3.44 -14.42
N SER A 425 -12.81 3.19 -14.07
CA SER A 425 -13.85 2.88 -15.07
C SER A 425 -15.10 3.77 -14.95
N ILE A 426 -15.75 3.81 -13.78
CA ILE A 426 -17.03 4.51 -13.62
C ILE A 426 -16.86 6.03 -13.73
N VAL A 427 -15.91 6.60 -13.01
CA VAL A 427 -15.66 8.05 -13.01
C VAL A 427 -15.33 8.57 -14.42
N PRO A 428 -14.39 7.97 -15.18
CA PRO A 428 -14.15 8.37 -16.56
C PRO A 428 -15.37 8.29 -17.45
N LYS A 429 -16.19 7.23 -17.32
CA LYS A 429 -17.44 7.11 -18.09
C LYS A 429 -18.46 8.20 -17.77
N LEU A 430 -18.58 8.56 -16.49
CA LEU A 430 -19.47 9.65 -16.07
C LEU A 430 -19.00 10.99 -16.62
N LEU A 431 -17.70 11.26 -16.62
CA LEU A 431 -17.12 12.46 -17.21
C LEU A 431 -17.38 12.54 -18.73
N MET A 432 -17.17 11.41 -19.46
CA MET A 432 -17.47 11.34 -20.89
C MET A 432 -18.96 11.55 -21.20
N ASN A 433 -19.84 11.30 -20.25
CA ASN A 433 -21.29 11.52 -20.37
C ASN A 433 -21.76 12.83 -19.73
N HIS A 434 -20.86 13.77 -19.43
CA HIS A 434 -21.17 15.07 -18.82
C HIS A 434 -21.99 14.97 -17.54
N ARG A 435 -21.60 14.01 -16.65
CA ARG A 435 -22.22 13.76 -15.34
C ARG A 435 -21.23 14.02 -14.19
N GLU A 436 -20.63 15.18 -14.19
CA GLU A 436 -19.51 15.56 -13.31
C GLU A 436 -19.91 15.49 -11.82
N THR A 437 -21.11 15.93 -11.48
CA THR A 437 -21.64 15.83 -10.10
C THR A 437 -21.72 14.37 -9.62
N SER A 438 -22.15 13.46 -10.50
CA SER A 438 -22.18 12.04 -10.18
C SER A 438 -20.74 11.48 -10.08
N ALA A 439 -19.85 11.89 -10.96
CA ALA A 439 -18.44 11.50 -10.93
C ALA A 439 -17.78 11.89 -9.59
N ILE A 440 -18.04 13.10 -9.08
CA ILE A 440 -17.55 13.57 -7.78
C ILE A 440 -18.10 12.69 -6.65
N ARG A 441 -19.39 12.30 -6.66
CA ARG A 441 -19.97 11.42 -5.63
C ARG A 441 -19.31 10.06 -5.60
N PHE A 442 -19.13 9.43 -6.76
CA PHE A 442 -18.48 8.12 -6.85
C PHE A 442 -17.03 8.20 -6.40
N ALA A 443 -16.26 9.17 -6.84
CA ALA A 443 -14.87 9.36 -6.42
C ALA A 443 -14.76 9.64 -4.92
N ASN A 444 -15.64 10.49 -4.39
CA ASN A 444 -15.70 10.79 -2.97
C ASN A 444 -15.97 9.54 -2.12
N MET A 445 -16.93 8.72 -2.50
CA MET A 445 -17.22 7.46 -1.83
C MET A 445 -16.00 6.54 -1.86
N ALA A 446 -15.41 6.32 -3.03
CA ALA A 446 -14.28 5.42 -3.19
C ALA A 446 -13.05 5.84 -2.36
N ASP A 447 -12.73 7.13 -2.33
CA ASP A 447 -11.58 7.65 -1.58
C ASP A 447 -11.78 7.72 -0.07
N ASN A 448 -13.02 7.82 0.39
CA ASN A 448 -13.30 8.08 1.81
C ASN A 448 -13.89 6.89 2.55
N ARG A 449 -14.27 5.81 1.85
CA ARG A 449 -15.02 4.71 2.47
C ARG A 449 -14.29 4.05 3.62
N LEU A 450 -13.04 3.69 3.42
CA LEU A 450 -12.27 2.99 4.45
C LEU A 450 -12.00 3.89 5.66
N LEU A 451 -11.58 5.14 5.42
CA LEU A 451 -11.37 6.11 6.50
C LEU A 451 -12.66 6.37 7.30
N ASN A 452 -13.81 6.42 6.62
CA ASN A 452 -15.11 6.59 7.25
C ASN A 452 -15.48 5.38 8.15
N LEU A 453 -15.15 4.16 7.71
CA LEU A 453 -15.38 2.94 8.48
C LEU A 453 -14.49 2.84 9.72
N VAL A 454 -13.22 3.16 9.60
CA VAL A 454 -12.31 3.11 10.76
C VAL A 454 -12.53 4.27 11.73
N GLY A 455 -13.06 5.40 11.27
CA GLY A 455 -13.43 6.58 12.05
C GLY A 455 -12.27 7.42 12.54
N LYS A 456 -11.13 6.82 12.82
CA LYS A 456 -9.86 7.46 13.17
C LYS A 456 -8.74 6.83 12.37
N SER A 457 -7.72 7.61 12.08
CA SER A 457 -6.52 7.12 11.41
C SER A 457 -5.28 7.67 12.08
N ARG A 458 -4.25 6.85 12.13
CA ARG A 458 -2.94 7.27 12.60
C ARG A 458 -2.28 8.12 11.53
N VAL A 459 -1.81 9.29 11.93
CA VAL A 459 -1.15 10.24 11.04
C VAL A 459 0.19 10.66 11.60
N TRP A 460 1.09 10.97 10.69
CA TRP A 460 2.38 11.57 10.99
C TRP A 460 2.42 12.95 10.37
N TYR A 461 2.76 13.95 11.15
CA TYR A 461 2.91 15.33 10.67
C TYR A 461 4.03 16.04 11.41
N LEU A 462 4.63 17.04 10.77
CA LEU A 462 5.60 17.91 11.39
C LEU A 462 4.83 19.01 12.13
N ASP A 463 4.94 19.03 13.45
CA ASP A 463 4.30 20.08 14.24
C ASP A 463 4.95 21.44 13.97
N LYS A 464 4.13 22.46 13.73
CA LYS A 464 4.64 23.78 13.32
C LYS A 464 5.37 24.54 14.43
N ASP A 465 5.04 24.26 15.69
CA ASP A 465 5.59 24.96 16.84
C ASP A 465 6.84 24.26 17.40
N SER A 466 6.75 22.95 17.64
CA SER A 466 7.88 22.14 18.14
C SER A 466 8.93 21.82 17.06
N LYS A 467 8.54 21.83 15.78
CA LYS A 467 9.37 21.35 14.66
C LYS A 467 9.76 19.88 14.76
N GLU A 468 8.99 19.09 15.49
CA GLU A 468 9.17 17.65 15.65
C GLU A 468 8.10 16.87 14.90
N TRP A 469 8.42 15.63 14.49
CA TRP A 469 7.45 14.72 13.93
C TRP A 469 6.57 14.16 15.05
N VAL A 470 5.27 14.35 14.89
CA VAL A 470 4.23 13.89 15.82
C VAL A 470 3.43 12.77 15.17
N GLU A 471 3.15 11.74 15.94
CA GLU A 471 2.24 10.64 15.59
C GLU A 471 0.98 10.72 16.45
N GLU A 472 -0.18 10.78 15.81
CA GLU A 472 -1.46 10.98 16.51
C GLU A 472 -2.61 10.26 15.81
N ASP A 473 -3.59 9.75 16.58
CA ASP A 473 -4.83 9.17 16.06
C ASP A 473 -5.89 10.27 15.89
N LEU A 474 -6.14 10.66 14.65
CA LEU A 474 -7.06 11.72 14.28
C LEU A 474 -8.37 11.20 13.70
N THR A 475 -9.47 11.91 13.96
CA THR A 475 -10.77 11.65 13.32
C THR A 475 -10.73 11.97 11.84
N MET A 476 -11.65 11.38 11.05
CA MET A 476 -11.80 11.66 9.62
C MET A 476 -11.89 13.16 9.33
N SER A 477 -12.69 13.92 10.14
CA SER A 477 -12.81 15.37 9.96
C SER A 477 -11.49 16.12 10.15
N GLN A 478 -10.68 15.73 11.14
CA GLN A 478 -9.36 16.31 11.37
C GLN A 478 -8.40 15.97 10.24
N VAL A 479 -8.38 14.71 9.80
CA VAL A 479 -7.56 14.25 8.67
C VAL A 479 -7.89 15.04 7.40
N ARG A 480 -9.16 15.19 7.07
CA ARG A 480 -9.61 15.93 5.88
C ARG A 480 -9.34 17.42 5.99
N THR A 481 -9.71 18.03 7.11
CA THR A 481 -9.47 19.47 7.34
C THR A 481 -7.98 19.79 7.35
N GLY A 482 -7.16 18.90 7.94
CA GLY A 482 -5.69 19.05 7.93
C GLY A 482 -5.04 18.66 6.61
N ASN A 483 -5.74 17.97 5.72
CA ASN A 483 -5.18 17.34 4.52
C ASN A 483 -3.92 16.53 4.86
N LEU A 484 -4.06 15.64 5.86
CA LEU A 484 -2.95 14.87 6.39
C LEU A 484 -2.84 13.51 5.72
N PHE A 485 -1.62 13.08 5.54
CA PHE A 485 -1.34 11.73 5.07
C PHE A 485 -1.54 10.71 6.19
N ASN A 486 -2.19 9.59 5.88
CA ASN A 486 -2.41 8.50 6.81
C ASN A 486 -2.57 7.16 6.06
N GLU A 487 -2.50 6.06 6.79
CA GLU A 487 -2.55 4.71 6.23
C GLU A 487 -3.89 4.33 5.53
N HIS A 488 -4.98 5.03 5.86
CA HIS A 488 -6.31 4.78 5.29
C HIS A 488 -6.75 5.88 4.32
N ASP A 489 -5.86 6.81 4.00
CA ASP A 489 -6.20 7.96 3.18
C ASP A 489 -5.74 7.78 1.74
N TYR A 490 -6.72 7.66 0.86
CA TYR A 490 -6.55 7.54 -0.59
C TYR A 490 -7.10 8.77 -1.33
N SER A 491 -7.21 9.92 -0.67
CA SER A 491 -7.94 11.08 -1.17
C SER A 491 -7.42 11.76 -2.44
N ASN A 492 -6.37 11.26 -3.05
CA ASN A 492 -5.79 11.89 -4.23
C ASN A 492 -6.73 11.89 -5.44
N ALA A 493 -7.41 10.79 -5.72
CA ALA A 493 -8.26 10.70 -6.88
C ALA A 493 -9.44 11.69 -6.81
N LEU A 494 -10.06 11.85 -5.66
CA LEU A 494 -11.08 12.90 -5.45
C LEU A 494 -10.47 14.29 -5.65
N PHE A 495 -9.29 14.53 -5.05
CA PHE A 495 -8.60 15.81 -5.19
C PHE A 495 -8.29 16.15 -6.63
N GLU A 496 -7.70 15.23 -7.38
CA GLU A 496 -7.37 15.43 -8.78
C GLU A 496 -8.62 15.68 -9.61
N LEU A 497 -9.70 14.95 -9.34
CA LEU A 497 -10.96 15.16 -10.01
C LEU A 497 -11.53 16.57 -9.76
N ILE A 498 -11.66 16.98 -8.51
CA ILE A 498 -12.20 18.30 -8.18
C ILE A 498 -11.25 19.44 -8.57
N ASP A 499 -9.94 19.17 -8.65
CA ASP A 499 -8.96 20.10 -9.17
C ASP A 499 -9.07 20.28 -10.69
N THR A 500 -9.37 19.21 -11.41
CA THR A 500 -9.49 19.21 -12.87
C THR A 500 -10.79 19.87 -13.35
N LEU A 501 -11.89 19.67 -12.62
CA LEU A 501 -13.21 20.18 -12.99
C LEU A 501 -13.36 21.67 -12.76
N ASP A 502 -14.16 22.33 -13.60
CA ASP A 502 -14.55 23.72 -13.38
C ASP A 502 -15.35 23.88 -12.08
N VAL A 503 -15.21 25.03 -11.44
CA VAL A 503 -15.80 25.31 -10.13
C VAL A 503 -17.31 25.12 -10.09
N VAL A 504 -18.03 25.38 -11.19
CA VAL A 504 -19.50 25.24 -11.31
C VAL A 504 -19.98 23.81 -11.02
N HIS A 505 -19.19 22.79 -11.36
CA HIS A 505 -19.54 21.39 -11.10
C HIS A 505 -19.44 21.06 -9.61
N LEU A 506 -18.43 21.62 -8.94
CA LEU A 506 -18.27 21.48 -7.50
C LEU A 506 -19.33 22.26 -6.72
N GLU A 507 -19.69 23.46 -7.17
CA GLU A 507 -20.83 24.24 -6.64
C GLU A 507 -22.13 23.44 -6.73
N SER A 508 -22.38 22.82 -7.90
CA SER A 508 -23.55 21.97 -8.14
C SER A 508 -23.57 20.75 -7.21
N TYR A 509 -22.41 20.12 -7.03
CA TYR A 509 -22.25 19.00 -6.10
C TYR A 509 -22.59 19.40 -4.66
N VAL A 510 -22.00 20.49 -4.16
CA VAL A 510 -22.24 20.98 -2.79
C VAL A 510 -23.72 21.39 -2.58
N ALA A 511 -24.35 21.99 -3.58
CA ALA A 511 -25.78 22.31 -3.52
C ALA A 511 -26.68 21.07 -3.43
N SER A 512 -26.22 19.93 -3.93
CA SER A 512 -26.94 18.65 -3.90
C SER A 512 -26.69 17.83 -2.63
N LEU A 513 -25.66 18.15 -1.84
CA LEU A 513 -25.33 17.43 -0.60
C LEU A 513 -26.50 17.52 0.42
N GLY A 514 -26.90 16.36 0.92
CA GLY A 514 -28.04 16.21 1.84
C GLY A 514 -29.42 16.35 1.17
N LYS A 515 -29.47 16.34 -0.17
CA LYS A 515 -30.69 16.35 -0.98
C LYS A 515 -30.63 15.21 -2.00
N ALA A 516 -30.33 14.00 -1.55
CA ALA A 516 -30.24 12.85 -2.43
C ALA A 516 -31.56 12.66 -3.20
N GLY A 517 -31.47 12.68 -4.53
CA GLY A 517 -32.62 12.50 -5.42
C GLY A 517 -32.94 11.05 -5.73
N SER A 518 -32.08 10.12 -5.27
CA SER A 518 -32.21 8.70 -5.53
C SER A 518 -31.54 7.85 -4.44
N ASN A 519 -31.92 6.57 -4.35
CA ASN A 519 -31.26 5.61 -3.45
C ASN A 519 -29.77 5.42 -3.77
N ALA A 520 -29.38 5.60 -5.04
CA ALA A 520 -27.99 5.55 -5.46
C ALA A 520 -27.18 6.70 -4.85
N GLU A 521 -27.69 7.93 -4.95
CA GLU A 521 -27.05 9.11 -4.36
C GLU A 521 -26.96 9.02 -2.83
N SER A 522 -28.03 8.55 -2.15
CA SER A 522 -27.98 8.30 -0.69
C SER A 522 -26.89 7.31 -0.33
N PHE A 523 -26.78 6.18 -1.06
CA PHE A 523 -25.76 5.17 -0.83
C PHE A 523 -24.34 5.74 -0.94
N LEU A 524 -24.08 6.57 -1.94
CA LEU A 524 -22.77 7.18 -2.18
C LEU A 524 -22.45 8.26 -1.13
N ASP A 525 -23.41 9.16 -0.83
CA ASP A 525 -23.22 10.25 0.12
C ASP A 525 -22.99 9.75 1.56
N GLU A 526 -23.70 8.69 1.99
CA GLU A 526 -23.52 8.07 3.31
C GLU A 526 -22.13 7.47 3.52
N ARG A 527 -21.46 7.12 2.45
CA ARG A 527 -20.13 6.46 2.46
C ARG A 527 -18.98 7.39 2.11
N GLY A 528 -19.30 8.53 1.56
CA GLY A 528 -18.35 9.60 1.26
C GLY A 528 -18.12 10.57 2.40
N TYR A 529 -17.36 11.59 2.13
CA TYR A 529 -17.15 12.73 3.01
C TYR A 529 -18.08 13.88 2.58
N THR A 530 -18.95 14.32 3.50
CA THR A 530 -20.05 15.26 3.19
C THR A 530 -19.99 16.56 3.97
N ASP A 531 -18.84 16.88 4.60
CA ASP A 531 -18.68 18.17 5.28
C ASP A 531 -18.67 19.32 4.28
N LYS A 532 -19.77 20.09 4.28
CA LYS A 532 -19.95 21.22 3.38
C LYS A 532 -18.88 22.29 3.55
N ALA A 533 -18.40 22.50 4.78
CA ALA A 533 -17.38 23.53 5.02
C ALA A 533 -16.07 23.23 4.29
N PHE A 534 -15.66 21.94 4.24
CA PHE A 534 -14.52 21.53 3.47
C PHE A 534 -14.66 21.88 1.97
N PHE A 535 -15.76 21.49 1.35
CA PHE A 535 -16.00 21.79 -0.06
C PHE A 535 -16.19 23.28 -0.33
N GLN A 536 -16.82 24.03 0.58
CA GLN A 536 -16.94 25.48 0.48
C GLN A 536 -15.58 26.17 0.48
N GLU A 537 -14.65 25.69 1.31
CA GLU A 537 -13.29 26.20 1.33
C GLU A 537 -12.55 25.89 0.03
N VAL A 538 -12.69 24.67 -0.50
CA VAL A 538 -12.13 24.28 -1.81
C VAL A 538 -12.69 25.16 -2.94
N ILE A 539 -14.00 25.39 -2.98
CA ILE A 539 -14.65 26.27 -3.97
C ILE A 539 -14.09 27.70 -3.87
N GLY A 540 -14.02 28.24 -2.66
CA GLY A 540 -13.47 29.57 -2.44
C GLY A 540 -12.02 29.69 -2.89
N THR A 541 -11.22 28.64 -2.67
CA THR A 541 -9.84 28.55 -3.14
C THR A 541 -9.74 28.48 -4.66
N LYS A 542 -10.64 27.70 -5.32
CA LYS A 542 -10.69 27.66 -6.80
C LYS A 542 -11.03 29.03 -7.38
N HIS A 543 -11.97 29.76 -6.79
CA HIS A 543 -12.27 31.14 -7.20
C HIS A 543 -11.07 32.08 -7.01
N ILE A 544 -10.28 31.95 -5.95
CA ILE A 544 -9.02 32.72 -5.82
C ILE A 544 -8.10 32.43 -7.00
N ARG A 545 -7.93 31.15 -7.38
CA ARG A 545 -7.09 30.78 -8.51
C ARG A 545 -7.59 31.27 -9.85
N GLU A 546 -8.88 31.31 -10.02
CA GLU A 546 -9.53 31.87 -11.24
C GLU A 546 -9.59 33.39 -11.19
N MET A 547 -9.07 34.01 -10.15
CA MET A 547 -9.09 35.46 -9.96
C MET A 547 -10.51 36.06 -9.87
N HIS A 548 -11.47 35.22 -9.46
CA HIS A 548 -12.86 35.60 -9.21
C HIS A 548 -13.02 35.93 -7.71
N TYR A 549 -12.33 36.96 -7.24
CA TYR A 549 -12.20 37.28 -5.81
C TYR A 549 -13.54 37.57 -5.10
N LYS A 550 -14.51 38.14 -5.79
CA LYS A 550 -15.86 38.38 -5.22
C LYS A 550 -16.60 37.09 -4.92
N ASP A 551 -16.49 36.10 -5.82
CA ASP A 551 -17.09 34.79 -5.62
C ASP A 551 -16.32 34.00 -4.53
N ALA A 552 -15.00 34.14 -4.49
CA ALA A 552 -14.19 33.61 -3.38
C ALA A 552 -14.68 34.16 -2.01
N VAL A 553 -14.92 35.46 -1.90
CA VAL A 553 -15.46 36.08 -0.68
C VAL A 553 -16.81 35.48 -0.31
N LYS A 554 -17.72 35.30 -1.30
CA LYS A 554 -19.04 34.69 -1.07
C LYS A 554 -18.92 33.31 -0.43
N TRP A 555 -18.12 32.43 -1.00
CA TRP A 555 -17.97 31.05 -0.54
C TRP A 555 -17.20 30.93 0.77
N LEU A 556 -16.08 31.64 0.93
CA LEU A 556 -15.25 31.61 2.13
C LEU A 556 -15.96 32.27 3.34
N SER A 557 -16.93 33.16 3.11
CA SER A 557 -17.75 33.74 4.18
C SER A 557 -18.74 32.76 4.82
N LEU A 558 -18.99 31.61 4.16
CA LEU A 558 -19.86 30.55 4.68
C LEU A 558 -19.15 29.63 5.68
N LEU A 559 -17.82 29.74 5.78
CA LEU A 559 -17.03 28.85 6.63
C LEU A 559 -17.28 29.10 8.10
N PRO A 560 -17.34 28.04 8.94
CA PRO A 560 -17.37 28.19 10.37
C PRO A 560 -16.14 28.94 10.90
N LYS A 561 -16.32 29.74 11.92
CA LYS A 561 -15.23 30.46 12.58
C LYS A 561 -14.11 29.50 12.98
N GLY A 562 -12.87 29.85 12.67
CA GLY A 562 -11.68 29.06 12.99
C GLY A 562 -11.45 27.85 12.09
N PHE A 563 -12.23 27.65 11.01
CA PHE A 563 -12.00 26.54 10.06
C PHE A 563 -10.60 26.62 9.44
N GLN A 564 -10.21 27.76 8.92
CA GLN A 564 -8.89 27.96 8.31
C GLN A 564 -7.74 27.93 9.32
N THR A 565 -7.99 28.30 10.58
CA THR A 565 -7.01 28.16 11.66
C THR A 565 -6.71 26.68 11.92
N ARG A 566 -7.73 25.81 11.97
CA ARG A 566 -7.52 24.36 12.10
C ARG A 566 -6.78 23.80 10.91
N LEU A 567 -7.16 24.20 9.71
CA LEU A 567 -6.45 23.81 8.49
C LEU A 567 -4.96 24.16 8.56
N ASN A 568 -4.64 25.38 9.01
CA ASN A 568 -3.27 25.88 9.14
C ASN A 568 -2.46 25.15 10.23
N THR A 569 -3.10 24.56 11.23
CA THR A 569 -2.42 23.84 12.31
C THR A 569 -1.55 22.71 11.77
N TYR A 570 -2.07 21.97 10.78
CA TYR A 570 -1.42 20.80 10.23
C TYR A 570 -0.61 21.07 8.94
N LYS A 571 -0.59 22.31 8.46
CA LYS A 571 0.06 22.69 7.18
C LYS A 571 1.28 23.57 7.35
N HIS A 572 2.03 23.38 8.43
CA HIS A 572 3.28 24.11 8.69
C HIS A 572 3.16 25.63 8.70
N GLY A 573 1.95 26.14 8.92
CA GLY A 573 1.74 27.59 8.98
C GLY A 573 1.81 28.29 7.62
N TYR A 574 1.56 27.60 6.51
CA TYR A 574 1.59 28.21 5.17
C TYR A 574 0.63 29.38 5.03
N LEU A 575 -0.51 29.32 5.68
CA LEU A 575 -1.47 30.42 5.69
C LEU A 575 -1.00 31.63 6.51
N ASP A 576 0.08 31.52 7.29
CA ASP A 576 0.66 32.63 8.04
C ASP A 576 1.42 33.63 7.16
N LEU A 577 1.71 33.27 5.92
CA LEU A 577 2.39 34.15 4.97
C LEU A 577 1.43 35.20 4.41
N ASP A 578 1.85 36.46 4.38
CA ASP A 578 1.08 37.54 3.74
C ASP A 578 1.41 37.62 2.23
N PRO A 579 0.46 37.33 1.32
CA PRO A 579 0.72 37.42 -0.11
C PRO A 579 1.02 38.83 -0.64
N PHE A 580 0.76 39.86 0.13
CA PHE A 580 1.02 41.24 -0.27
C PHE A 580 2.43 41.72 0.07
N VAL A 581 3.23 40.92 0.75
CA VAL A 581 4.61 41.25 1.09
C VAL A 581 5.57 40.20 0.56
N GLN A 582 6.78 40.62 0.22
CA GLN A 582 7.85 39.73 -0.27
C GLN A 582 8.69 39.11 0.85
N SER A 583 8.48 39.53 2.09
CA SER A 583 9.15 38.91 3.26
C SER A 583 8.20 37.97 3.99
N LYS A 584 8.74 36.92 4.57
CA LYS A 584 7.99 36.03 5.47
C LYS A 584 7.56 36.80 6.73
N GLN A 585 6.49 37.58 6.62
CA GLN A 585 5.83 38.14 7.79
C GLN A 585 4.65 37.26 8.17
N ASN A 586 4.70 36.70 9.36
CA ASN A 586 3.58 35.97 9.88
C ASN A 586 2.43 36.93 10.15
N LEU A 587 1.26 36.62 9.61
CA LEU A 587 0.02 37.28 9.93
C LEU A 587 -0.43 36.85 11.33
N LYS A 588 0.22 37.37 12.37
CA LYS A 588 -0.15 37.10 13.76
C LYS A 588 -1.61 37.48 13.96
N ASN A 589 -2.40 36.56 14.50
CA ASN A 589 -3.82 36.72 14.83
C ASN A 589 -4.81 36.79 13.66
N ASN A 590 -4.45 36.40 12.47
CA ASN A 590 -5.42 36.24 11.40
C ASN A 590 -6.09 34.85 11.49
N THR A 591 -7.41 34.80 11.54
CA THR A 591 -8.21 33.56 11.60
C THR A 591 -8.94 33.25 10.30
N ASP A 592 -8.95 34.21 9.36
CA ASP A 592 -9.71 34.16 8.10
C ASP A 592 -8.80 34.39 6.89
N TYR A 593 -7.66 33.74 6.86
CA TYR A 593 -6.55 33.95 5.93
C TYR A 593 -6.96 34.19 4.48
N LYS A 594 -7.59 33.19 3.84
CA LYS A 594 -8.00 33.27 2.44
C LYS A 594 -9.17 34.22 2.23
N LEU A 595 -10.09 34.33 3.21
CA LEU A 595 -11.21 35.26 3.16
C LEU A 595 -10.72 36.72 3.21
N SER A 596 -9.81 37.04 4.13
CA SER A 596 -9.22 38.38 4.25
C SER A 596 -8.45 38.76 2.99
N PHE A 597 -7.69 37.80 2.43
CA PHE A 597 -6.98 37.98 1.15
C PHE A 597 -7.96 38.28 0.00
N ALA A 598 -8.99 37.43 -0.18
CA ALA A 598 -9.96 37.59 -1.25
C ALA A 598 -10.73 38.93 -1.16
N ARG A 599 -11.09 39.37 0.07
CA ARG A 599 -11.69 40.70 0.31
C ARG A 599 -10.75 41.82 -0.16
N LYS A 600 -9.47 41.78 0.29
CA LYS A 600 -8.50 42.80 -0.11
C LYS A 600 -8.26 42.83 -1.61
N MET A 601 -8.23 41.68 -2.27
CA MET A 601 -8.11 41.60 -3.73
C MET A 601 -9.35 42.21 -4.46
N ALA A 602 -10.56 41.84 -3.99
CA ALA A 602 -11.79 42.41 -4.55
C ALA A 602 -11.91 43.93 -4.33
N ASP A 603 -11.47 44.41 -3.16
CA ASP A 603 -11.45 45.84 -2.84
C ASP A 603 -10.42 46.58 -3.71
N LEU A 604 -9.26 46.00 -3.96
CA LEU A 604 -8.25 46.58 -4.86
C LEU A 604 -8.75 46.67 -6.30
N GLU A 605 -9.46 45.65 -6.80
CA GLU A 605 -10.10 45.73 -8.15
C GLU A 605 -11.02 46.94 -8.28
N LEU A 606 -11.87 47.14 -7.26
CA LEU A 606 -12.80 48.29 -7.24
C LEU A 606 -12.09 49.61 -7.09
N ALA A 607 -11.03 49.67 -6.25
CA ALA A 607 -10.25 50.88 -6.04
C ALA A 607 -9.47 51.28 -7.30
N ILE A 608 -8.79 50.32 -7.96
CA ILE A 608 -8.04 50.56 -9.21
C ILE A 608 -8.96 51.08 -10.31
N ALA A 609 -10.21 50.53 -10.41
CA ALA A 609 -11.18 50.96 -11.41
C ALA A 609 -11.64 52.39 -11.20
N LYS A 610 -11.67 52.89 -9.96
CA LYS A 610 -12.14 54.25 -9.61
C LYS A 610 -11.03 55.28 -9.50
N GLU A 611 -9.78 54.84 -9.35
CA GLU A 611 -8.64 55.72 -9.11
C GLU A 611 -8.34 56.57 -10.36
N LYS A 612 -8.19 57.88 -10.17
CA LYS A 612 -7.87 58.87 -11.19
C LYS A 612 -6.43 59.29 -11.21
N ASP A 613 -5.78 59.27 -10.05
CA ASP A 613 -4.31 59.54 -9.98
C ASP A 613 -3.57 58.36 -10.56
N ALA A 614 -2.78 58.61 -11.58
CA ALA A 614 -2.10 57.55 -12.34
C ALA A 614 -1.00 56.87 -11.53
N SER A 615 -0.30 57.59 -10.64
CA SER A 615 0.74 57.03 -9.79
C SER A 615 0.14 56.14 -8.68
N GLU A 616 -0.94 56.60 -8.05
CA GLU A 616 -1.63 55.78 -7.04
C GLU A 616 -2.30 54.54 -7.67
N LYS A 617 -2.86 54.70 -8.85
CA LYS A 617 -3.40 53.61 -9.63
C LYS A 617 -2.33 52.56 -9.96
N ALA A 618 -1.15 53.00 -10.40
CA ALA A 618 0.00 52.15 -10.66
C ALA A 618 0.42 51.37 -9.39
N ARG A 619 0.51 52.06 -8.24
CA ARG A 619 0.85 51.50 -6.95
C ARG A 619 -0.16 50.41 -6.51
N MET A 620 -1.46 50.70 -6.63
CA MET A 620 -2.50 49.73 -6.32
C MET A 620 -2.49 48.54 -7.28
N THR A 621 -2.22 48.77 -8.57
CA THR A 621 -2.12 47.70 -9.58
C THR A 621 -0.93 46.81 -9.29
N ALA A 622 0.20 47.35 -8.90
CA ALA A 622 1.38 46.57 -8.48
C ALA A 622 1.10 45.75 -7.23
N LEU A 623 0.40 46.34 -6.23
CA LEU A 623 0.01 45.61 -5.01
C LEU A 623 -0.95 44.45 -5.33
N TYR A 624 -1.91 44.68 -6.20
CA TYR A 624 -2.84 43.63 -6.68
C TYR A 624 -2.11 42.52 -7.43
N ALA A 625 -1.17 42.87 -8.32
CA ALA A 625 -0.33 41.93 -9.03
C ALA A 625 0.58 41.12 -8.05
N THR A 626 1.11 41.77 -6.99
CA THR A 626 1.88 41.10 -5.93
C THR A 626 1.03 40.05 -5.21
N GLY A 627 -0.16 40.44 -4.78
CA GLY A 627 -1.10 39.51 -4.13
C GLY A 627 -1.44 38.31 -5.01
N MET A 628 -1.75 38.55 -6.29
CA MET A 628 -2.03 37.51 -7.27
C MET A 628 -0.85 36.54 -7.44
N ARG A 629 0.35 37.05 -7.67
CA ARG A 629 1.57 36.26 -7.85
C ARG A 629 1.89 35.41 -6.64
N ASN A 630 1.94 36.03 -5.45
CA ASN A 630 2.38 35.38 -4.24
C ASN A 630 1.36 34.36 -3.74
N SER A 631 0.05 34.58 -3.91
CA SER A 631 -0.98 33.61 -3.53
C SER A 631 -0.83 32.27 -4.25
N VAL A 632 -0.36 32.30 -5.49
CA VAL A 632 -0.10 31.09 -6.28
C VAL A 632 1.21 30.44 -5.84
N SER A 633 2.30 31.22 -5.76
CA SER A 633 3.63 30.69 -5.43
C SER A 633 3.81 30.31 -3.97
N MET A 634 2.97 30.80 -3.06
CA MET A 634 2.99 30.51 -1.62
C MET A 634 2.05 29.39 -1.19
N CYS A 635 1.56 28.58 -2.08
CA CYS A 635 0.65 27.46 -1.79
C CYS A 635 -0.73 27.88 -1.24
N TRP A 636 -1.15 29.09 -1.43
CA TRP A 636 -2.50 29.53 -1.05
C TRP A 636 -3.60 28.99 -1.98
N GLY A 637 -3.22 28.17 -2.88
CA GLY A 637 -4.13 27.57 -3.83
C GLY A 637 -4.42 26.09 -3.56
N MET A 638 -4.79 25.36 -4.60
CA MET A 638 -5.20 23.95 -4.51
C MET A 638 -4.14 23.01 -4.01
N SER A 639 -2.84 23.29 -4.21
CA SER A 639 -1.75 22.52 -3.61
C SER A 639 -1.86 22.40 -2.10
N PHE A 640 -2.58 23.31 -1.47
CA PHE A 640 -2.87 23.26 -0.06
C PHE A 640 -3.68 22.04 0.38
N TYR A 641 -4.47 21.48 -0.52
CA TYR A 641 -5.29 20.29 -0.31
C TYR A 641 -4.59 19.01 -0.75
N ARG A 642 -3.38 19.08 -1.27
CA ARG A 642 -2.60 17.93 -1.65
C ARG A 642 -1.71 17.46 -0.51
N LYS A 643 -1.47 16.16 -0.45
CA LYS A 643 -0.66 15.54 0.59
C LYS A 643 0.82 15.90 0.50
N SER A 644 1.32 16.09 -0.72
CA SER A 644 2.68 16.54 -0.96
C SER A 644 2.76 17.39 -2.23
N VAL A 645 3.85 18.15 -2.34
CA VAL A 645 4.11 18.96 -3.54
C VAL A 645 4.49 18.08 -4.73
N ALA A 646 5.05 16.90 -4.48
CA ALA A 646 5.36 15.92 -5.52
C ALA A 646 4.10 15.41 -6.24
N ASP A 647 2.93 15.49 -5.59
CA ASP A 647 1.64 15.08 -6.17
C ASP A 647 1.12 16.07 -7.22
N ILE A 648 1.78 17.19 -7.41
CA ILE A 648 1.42 18.17 -8.43
C ILE A 648 1.55 17.59 -9.84
N ASP A 649 2.45 16.64 -10.00
CA ASP A 649 2.78 16.04 -11.31
C ASP A 649 1.96 14.81 -11.65
N THR A 650 1.10 14.29 -10.75
CA THR A 650 0.24 13.16 -11.07
C THR A 650 -0.97 13.61 -11.88
N GLU A 651 -1.05 13.14 -13.11
CA GLU A 651 -2.07 13.51 -14.10
C GLU A 651 -3.08 12.37 -14.33
N TYR A 652 -3.69 11.87 -13.24
CA TYR A 652 -4.61 10.73 -13.34
C TYR A 652 -5.85 11.04 -14.23
N PHE A 653 -6.44 12.22 -14.06
CA PHE A 653 -7.59 12.68 -14.86
C PHE A 653 -7.22 13.71 -15.94
N GLY A 654 -5.95 13.85 -16.28
CA GLY A 654 -5.41 14.83 -17.22
C GLY A 654 -4.65 15.97 -16.55
N PRO A 655 -4.18 16.97 -17.31
CA PRO A 655 -3.41 18.09 -16.77
C PRO A 655 -4.13 18.74 -15.60
N THR A 656 -3.44 18.81 -14.46
CA THR A 656 -4.06 19.31 -13.24
C THR A 656 -4.48 20.77 -13.41
N TYR A 657 -5.57 21.13 -12.75
CA TYR A 657 -6.00 22.53 -12.69
C TYR A 657 -4.89 23.42 -12.16
N PHE A 658 -4.10 22.94 -11.22
CA PHE A 658 -2.97 23.65 -10.66
C PHE A 658 -1.96 24.05 -11.73
N SER A 659 -1.43 23.12 -12.51
CA SER A 659 -0.45 23.41 -13.56
C SER A 659 -1.00 24.37 -14.60
N ARG A 660 -2.25 24.19 -15.05
CA ARG A 660 -2.88 25.05 -16.07
C ARG A 660 -3.16 26.48 -15.60
N LYS A 661 -3.61 26.64 -14.34
CA LYS A 661 -4.07 27.96 -13.84
C LYS A 661 -2.97 28.74 -13.12
N GLN A 662 -1.94 28.07 -12.64
CA GLN A 662 -0.76 28.72 -12.07
C GLN A 662 -0.09 29.64 -13.11
N ASP A 663 0.17 29.11 -14.28
CA ASP A 663 0.81 29.88 -15.37
C ASP A 663 -0.03 31.07 -15.81
N VAL A 664 -1.36 30.91 -15.85
CA VAL A 664 -2.27 32.01 -16.17
C VAL A 664 -2.17 33.14 -15.14
N ALA A 665 -2.18 32.83 -13.85
CA ALA A 665 -2.11 33.86 -12.81
C ALA A 665 -0.73 34.54 -12.77
N LEU A 666 0.36 33.78 -12.94
CA LEU A 666 1.72 34.32 -13.01
C LEU A 666 1.88 35.23 -14.22
N THR A 667 1.44 34.81 -15.41
CA THR A 667 1.48 35.60 -16.63
C THR A 667 0.66 36.92 -16.50
N LYS A 668 -0.55 36.79 -15.93
CA LYS A 668 -1.42 37.98 -15.73
C LYS A 668 -0.79 38.94 -14.73
N SER A 669 -0.17 38.44 -13.65
CA SER A 669 0.52 39.31 -12.68
C SER A 669 1.69 40.06 -13.32
N GLU A 670 2.45 39.44 -14.21
CA GLU A 670 3.55 40.08 -14.93
C GLU A 670 3.04 41.17 -15.86
N ILE A 671 1.98 40.89 -16.61
CA ILE A 671 1.32 41.93 -17.48
C ILE A 671 0.88 43.13 -16.64
N LEU A 672 0.29 42.92 -15.48
CA LEU A 672 -0.15 43.98 -14.58
C LEU A 672 1.03 44.80 -14.01
N PHE A 673 2.15 44.15 -13.68
CA PHE A 673 3.35 44.87 -13.26
C PHE A 673 3.90 45.74 -14.41
N GLN A 674 4.02 45.20 -15.60
CA GLN A 674 4.47 45.97 -16.77
C GLN A 674 3.53 47.13 -17.07
N GLN A 675 2.22 46.93 -16.98
CA GLN A 675 1.23 47.99 -17.11
C GLN A 675 1.41 49.07 -16.03
N ALA A 676 1.55 48.67 -14.75
CA ALA A 676 1.76 49.60 -13.64
C ALA A 676 2.98 50.45 -13.86
N ILE A 677 4.12 49.86 -14.25
CA ILE A 677 5.38 50.56 -14.50
C ILE A 677 5.29 51.51 -15.68
N SER A 678 4.72 51.06 -16.82
CA SER A 678 4.67 51.82 -18.06
C SER A 678 3.68 53.00 -18.02
N THR A 679 2.63 52.90 -17.21
CA THR A 679 1.59 53.93 -17.09
C THR A 679 1.81 54.88 -15.93
N CYS A 680 2.82 54.62 -15.07
CA CYS A 680 3.13 55.47 -13.91
C CYS A 680 3.91 56.70 -14.30
N PRO A 681 3.36 57.92 -14.14
CA PRO A 681 4.09 59.15 -14.44
C PRO A 681 5.14 59.49 -13.39
N ASP A 682 4.97 59.02 -12.15
CA ASP A 682 5.93 59.21 -11.07
C ASP A 682 7.06 58.18 -11.16
N ARG A 683 8.29 58.67 -11.44
CA ARG A 683 9.45 57.84 -11.64
C ARG A 683 9.90 57.13 -10.34
N GLU A 684 9.68 57.76 -9.18
CA GLU A 684 9.96 57.11 -7.89
C GLU A 684 9.03 55.92 -7.65
N THR A 685 7.74 56.04 -7.92
CA THR A 685 6.79 54.97 -7.81
C THR A 685 7.12 53.80 -8.77
N ALA A 686 7.46 54.11 -10.01
CA ALA A 686 7.87 53.12 -11.01
C ALA A 686 9.16 52.37 -10.56
N ALA A 687 10.16 53.13 -10.07
CA ALA A 687 11.38 52.55 -9.55
C ALA A 687 11.15 51.71 -8.31
N SER A 688 10.26 52.11 -7.40
CA SER A 688 9.87 51.35 -6.22
C SER A 688 9.20 50.01 -6.56
N ILE A 689 8.33 49.98 -7.58
CA ILE A 689 7.70 48.75 -8.09
C ILE A 689 8.79 47.81 -8.63
N LEU A 690 9.71 48.31 -9.46
CA LEU A 690 10.82 47.52 -10.00
C LEU A 690 11.76 47.02 -8.91
N TYR A 691 12.03 47.82 -7.91
CA TYR A 691 12.83 47.43 -6.75
C TYR A 691 12.18 46.30 -5.98
N THR A 692 10.85 46.39 -5.78
CA THR A 692 10.06 45.34 -5.12
C THR A 692 10.06 44.03 -5.91
N LEU A 693 10.11 44.11 -7.24
CA LEU A 693 10.25 42.94 -8.13
C LEU A 693 11.67 42.37 -8.19
N GLY A 694 12.66 43.00 -7.54
CA GLY A 694 14.04 42.59 -7.58
C GLY A 694 14.81 43.06 -8.84
N ASN A 695 14.17 43.89 -9.69
CA ASN A 695 14.80 44.44 -10.89
C ASN A 695 15.76 45.60 -10.59
N MET A 696 16.69 45.39 -9.66
CA MET A 696 17.58 46.42 -9.14
C MET A 696 18.49 47.01 -10.21
N LYS A 697 18.96 46.21 -11.15
CA LYS A 697 19.80 46.67 -12.28
C LYS A 697 19.05 47.67 -13.15
N THR A 698 17.76 47.39 -13.45
CA THR A 698 16.92 48.33 -14.19
C THR A 698 16.67 49.61 -13.41
N VAL A 699 16.45 49.51 -12.08
CA VAL A 699 16.28 50.68 -11.22
C VAL A 699 17.56 51.55 -11.23
N ALA A 700 18.69 50.93 -11.01
CA ALA A 700 19.96 51.65 -10.97
C ALA A 700 20.33 52.31 -12.28
N ASN A 701 20.00 51.71 -13.44
CA ASN A 701 20.36 52.21 -14.75
C ASN A 701 19.32 53.19 -15.30
N ASN A 702 18.02 52.91 -15.15
CA ASN A 702 16.98 53.67 -15.81
C ASN A 702 16.31 54.73 -14.91
N TYR A 703 16.49 54.65 -13.60
CA TYR A 703 15.93 55.55 -12.58
C TYR A 703 16.96 56.07 -11.58
N PRO A 704 18.15 56.55 -12.04
CA PRO A 704 19.28 56.84 -11.17
C PRO A 704 19.04 57.97 -10.16
N GLU A 705 18.05 58.81 -10.39
CA GLU A 705 17.65 59.97 -9.56
C GLU A 705 16.71 59.61 -8.41
N THR A 706 16.20 58.38 -8.34
CA THR A 706 15.19 57.97 -7.37
C THR A 706 15.77 57.55 -6.05
N LYS A 707 14.97 57.61 -4.96
CA LYS A 707 15.33 57.05 -3.65
C LYS A 707 15.63 55.56 -3.72
N SER A 708 14.83 54.81 -4.51
CA SER A 708 15.02 53.38 -4.76
C SER A 708 16.40 53.11 -5.35
N ALA A 709 16.89 53.93 -6.31
CA ALA A 709 18.22 53.82 -6.85
C ALA A 709 19.30 54.24 -5.83
N SER A 710 19.03 55.24 -4.98
CA SER A 710 19.95 55.65 -3.91
C SER A 710 20.16 54.54 -2.87
N ILE A 711 19.11 53.79 -2.54
CA ILE A 711 19.20 52.62 -1.64
C ILE A 711 20.12 51.55 -2.25
N ILE A 712 19.97 51.26 -3.54
CA ILE A 712 20.81 50.31 -4.26
C ILE A 712 22.28 50.78 -4.30
N LYS A 713 22.52 52.07 -4.60
CA LYS A 713 23.88 52.67 -4.68
C LYS A 713 24.54 52.84 -3.33
N GLY A 714 23.78 52.93 -2.25
CA GLY A 714 24.30 52.98 -0.88
C GLY A 714 24.84 51.68 -0.37
N GLU A 715 24.60 50.60 -1.10
CA GLU A 715 25.14 49.28 -0.82
C GLU A 715 26.50 49.13 -1.55
N CYS A 716 27.44 48.39 -0.97
CA CYS A 716 28.71 48.02 -1.61
C CYS A 716 28.42 47.27 -2.95
N ASP A 717 29.17 47.58 -4.03
CA ASP A 717 28.96 47.03 -5.36
C ASP A 717 28.86 45.47 -5.34
N LYS A 718 29.70 44.82 -4.54
CA LYS A 718 29.62 43.36 -4.34
C LYS A 718 28.33 42.89 -3.62
N LEU A 719 27.76 43.72 -2.77
CA LEU A 719 26.54 43.45 -2.04
C LEU A 719 25.34 43.62 -2.99
N VAL A 720 25.40 44.58 -3.92
CA VAL A 720 24.38 44.77 -4.97
C VAL A 720 24.33 43.57 -5.89
N ASP A 721 25.47 43.09 -6.37
CA ASP A 721 25.54 41.88 -7.21
C ASP A 721 25.03 40.66 -6.44
N TYR A 722 25.41 40.47 -5.21
CA TYR A 722 24.93 39.41 -4.34
C TYR A 722 23.41 39.49 -4.11
N HIS A 723 22.88 40.66 -3.86
CA HIS A 723 21.43 40.82 -3.69
C HIS A 723 20.67 40.66 -5.02
N LEU A 724 21.25 41.04 -6.15
CA LEU A 724 20.70 40.80 -7.47
C LEU A 724 20.65 39.32 -7.81
N GLU A 725 21.74 38.59 -7.63
CA GLU A 725 21.80 37.14 -7.83
C GLU A 725 20.83 36.43 -6.90
N ARG A 726 20.81 36.79 -5.62
CA ARG A 726 19.94 36.16 -4.61
C ARG A 726 18.47 36.41 -4.87
N ARG A 727 18.07 37.60 -5.34
CA ARG A 727 16.67 37.89 -5.67
C ARG A 727 16.23 37.32 -7.01
N THR A 728 17.10 37.27 -8.01
CA THR A 728 16.85 36.58 -9.25
C THR A 728 16.63 35.06 -8.99
N HIS A 729 17.48 34.48 -8.16
CA HIS A 729 17.35 33.09 -7.74
C HIS A 729 16.10 32.86 -6.89
N TYR A 730 15.70 33.80 -6.08
CA TYR A 730 14.49 33.76 -5.28
C TYR A 730 13.23 33.85 -6.16
N ILE A 731 13.24 34.72 -7.19
CA ILE A 731 12.16 34.84 -8.18
C ILE A 731 12.07 33.56 -9.04
N GLU A 732 13.19 33.00 -9.48
CA GLU A 732 13.22 31.72 -10.20
C GLU A 732 12.73 30.56 -9.34
N SER A 733 12.99 30.55 -8.03
CA SER A 733 12.48 29.53 -7.13
C SER A 733 10.98 29.62 -6.88
N TYR A 734 10.39 30.82 -6.94
CA TYR A 734 8.94 31.00 -6.94
C TYR A 734 8.26 30.39 -8.17
N ALA A 735 8.94 30.42 -9.32
CA ALA A 735 8.44 29.83 -10.56
C ALA A 735 8.47 28.29 -10.55
N LYS A 736 9.28 27.68 -9.66
CA LYS A 736 9.44 26.21 -9.57
C LYS A 736 8.53 25.51 -8.57
N GLY A 737 7.78 26.24 -7.77
CA GLY A 737 6.78 25.71 -6.83
C GLY A 737 7.14 25.87 -5.34
N PRO A 738 6.18 25.65 -4.47
CA PRO A 738 6.26 26.01 -3.05
C PRO A 738 7.30 25.22 -2.23
N TYR A 739 7.59 24.00 -2.60
CA TYR A 739 8.53 23.14 -1.86
C TYR A 739 9.99 23.57 -2.02
N GLU A 740 10.42 23.88 -3.24
CA GLU A 740 11.77 24.42 -3.48
C GLU A 740 11.96 25.79 -2.84
N PHE A 741 10.87 26.55 -2.70
CA PHE A 741 10.84 27.81 -1.99
C PHE A 741 11.14 27.64 -0.49
N GLU A 742 10.53 26.67 0.19
CA GLU A 742 10.77 26.44 1.62
C GLU A 742 12.21 26.06 1.93
N GLN A 743 12.79 25.14 1.16
CA GLN A 743 14.18 24.73 1.36
C GLN A 743 15.16 25.88 1.12
N LYS A 744 14.94 26.68 0.09
CA LYS A 744 15.82 27.81 -0.24
C LYS A 744 15.61 29.02 0.68
N ALA A 745 14.38 29.26 1.11
CA ALA A 745 14.11 30.33 2.07
C ALA A 745 14.66 30.02 3.46
N ALA A 746 14.62 28.78 3.90
CA ALA A 746 15.22 28.34 5.16
C ALA A 746 16.75 28.44 5.16
N THR A 747 17.42 28.22 4.01
CA THR A 747 18.86 28.37 3.84
C THR A 747 19.30 29.83 3.65
N THR A 748 18.37 30.71 3.25
CA THR A 748 18.67 32.12 2.95
C THR A 748 18.52 33.05 4.17
N ILE A 749 17.83 32.57 5.23
CA ILE A 749 17.59 33.35 6.48
C ILE A 749 18.62 33.00 7.58
N ARG A 750 19.55 32.08 7.32
CA ARG A 750 20.73 31.84 8.12
C ARG A 750 21.89 32.62 7.53
#